data_f26aa0f515779fc2dd6fb341fa217c0d
#
_entry.id   f26aa0f515779fc2dd6fb341fa217c0d
#
_cell.length_a   1.000
_cell.length_b   1.000
_cell.length_c   1.000
_cell.angle_alpha   90.00
_cell.angle_beta   90.00
_cell.angle_gamma   90.00
#
_symmetry.space_group_name_H-M   'P 1'
#
loop_
_entity.id
_entity.type
_entity.pdbx_description
1 polymer ?
#
loop_
_entity_poly.entity_id
_entity_poly.type
_entity_poly.pdbx_seq_one_letter_code
_entity_poly.pdbx_strand_id
1 'polypeptide(L)'
;MQRQTRIIIENVLPQLDNGAFAIKRIVGQSIKVTADVFPDGHDVVECCVNFKFESDKKWKEVRMSATENDGYSATFQVEKQGTYTYHVEGWIDYALNWQHGTERKIHDNQYVKSELLEGVEYIDAILKQADASEKIFLKKAASFFADEKQYDRAIEAATSLELTQIFKKYPTKTLANKSLDLQVYVDRKKALFSTWYEFFPRSASPKANTHGTFKDCEALLSRVAEMGFDTLYFPPIHPIGEVNRKGKNNATNAQIGDVGSPWGIGSHHGCHKATHPELGSIEDFKKMVKKAKTLGIEVAMDYALQAAPDHPYVKEFPQWFKWRPDGTVQYAENPPKKYQDIQPIYFESSDWKNLWKELLDVALFWIEECDIKVYRVDNPHTKPFYFWGWLIAEIKKKHPDVLFLAEAFTRPKIMNELAKQGFSQSYTYFTWRNSKKELTQYLEELTQTEQKEFYRPNFWPNTPDINPFALQNGNESVHLQKYFLAATLSSSVGIYGPVFEYRVCEAMAPGKEEYLNSEKYEYYLWDWNVRNKITALITKINFLRHQNASLQQTNNIVFCETNNENVIAYYKFDDNKTNETLMIASLDSQNIQQASVRLPIEKIGNSPIRVTDLITGNSYDWFQLWNFVSLSPELPFHLFKIER
;
A
#
# COMPACT_ATOMS: atom_id res chain seq x y z
N MET A 1 -28.05 -3.56 -37.13
CA MET A 1 -27.16 -2.51 -36.62
C MET A 1 -27.62 -2.14 -35.23
N GLN A 2 -26.75 -2.19 -34.23
CA GLN A 2 -27.01 -1.55 -32.94
C GLN A 2 -26.89 -0.04 -33.13
N ARG A 3 -27.82 0.73 -32.53
CA ARG A 3 -27.75 2.19 -32.52
C ARG A 3 -26.54 2.62 -31.71
N GLN A 4 -25.61 3.32 -32.31
CA GLN A 4 -24.40 3.79 -31.62
C GLN A 4 -24.67 5.08 -30.87
N THR A 5 -24.03 5.22 -29.71
CA THR A 5 -24.00 6.47 -28.95
C THR A 5 -23.17 7.52 -29.68
N ARG A 6 -23.47 8.80 -29.42
CA ARG A 6 -22.69 9.95 -29.90
C ARG A 6 -21.61 10.39 -28.92
N ILE A 7 -21.58 9.78 -27.71
CA ILE A 7 -20.62 10.14 -26.66
C ILE A 7 -19.39 9.24 -26.75
N ILE A 8 -18.23 9.86 -26.72
CA ILE A 8 -16.93 9.22 -26.53
C ILE A 8 -16.50 9.41 -25.07
N ILE A 9 -15.97 8.37 -24.46
CA ILE A 9 -15.39 8.38 -23.11
C ILE A 9 -13.98 7.79 -23.23
N GLU A 10 -12.98 8.60 -22.88
CA GLU A 10 -11.57 8.24 -22.95
C GLU A 10 -10.84 8.59 -21.68
N ASN A 11 -9.61 8.12 -21.53
CA ASN A 11 -8.69 8.47 -20.44
C ASN A 11 -9.29 8.36 -19.02
N VAL A 12 -10.13 7.35 -18.81
CA VAL A 12 -10.71 7.12 -17.47
C VAL A 12 -9.61 6.70 -16.50
N LEU A 13 -9.34 7.54 -15.47
CA LEU A 13 -8.32 7.30 -14.46
C LEU A 13 -8.94 7.41 -13.05
N PRO A 14 -8.40 6.67 -12.04
CA PRO A 14 -7.28 5.73 -12.15
C PRO A 14 -7.69 4.37 -12.72
N GLN A 15 -6.80 3.73 -13.46
CA GLN A 15 -6.98 2.35 -13.94
C GLN A 15 -5.61 1.67 -14.08
N LEU A 16 -5.58 0.35 -14.12
CA LEU A 16 -4.37 -0.45 -14.34
C LEU A 16 -4.58 -1.38 -15.51
N ASP A 17 -3.66 -1.33 -16.49
CA ASP A 17 -3.62 -2.21 -17.66
C ASP A 17 -5.00 -2.36 -18.34
N ASN A 18 -5.64 -1.24 -18.63
CA ASN A 18 -6.99 -1.18 -19.23
C ASN A 18 -8.06 -1.92 -18.42
N GLY A 19 -7.98 -1.84 -17.09
CA GLY A 19 -8.95 -2.49 -16.19
C GLY A 19 -8.67 -3.96 -15.87
N ALA A 20 -7.53 -4.50 -16.33
CA ALA A 20 -7.16 -5.90 -16.04
C ALA A 20 -6.89 -6.16 -14.55
N PHE A 21 -6.47 -5.15 -13.81
CA PHE A 21 -6.21 -5.22 -12.37
C PHE A 21 -6.95 -4.14 -11.59
N ALA A 22 -7.28 -4.47 -10.35
CA ALA A 22 -7.86 -3.51 -9.42
C ALA A 22 -6.81 -2.52 -8.89
N ILE A 23 -7.16 -1.24 -8.79
CA ILE A 23 -6.41 -0.29 -7.99
C ILE A 23 -6.60 -0.61 -6.49
N LYS A 24 -5.72 -0.10 -5.62
CA LYS A 24 -5.77 -0.37 -4.18
C LYS A 24 -6.08 0.86 -3.37
N ARG A 25 -6.99 0.71 -2.42
CA ARG A 25 -7.31 1.73 -1.41
C ARG A 25 -7.46 1.08 -0.04
N ILE A 26 -7.54 1.90 0.99
CA ILE A 26 -7.97 1.47 2.32
C ILE A 26 -9.33 2.07 2.66
N VAL A 27 -10.02 1.46 3.62
CA VAL A 27 -11.31 1.98 4.12
C VAL A 27 -11.17 3.44 4.54
N GLY A 28 -12.11 4.27 4.08
CA GLY A 28 -12.17 5.71 4.34
C GLY A 28 -11.45 6.58 3.29
N GLN A 29 -10.67 6.01 2.39
CA GLN A 29 -10.03 6.79 1.32
C GLN A 29 -11.03 7.23 0.24
N SER A 30 -10.73 8.37 -0.36
CA SER A 30 -11.44 8.90 -1.52
C SER A 30 -10.73 8.52 -2.83
N ILE A 31 -11.53 8.34 -3.89
CA ILE A 31 -11.05 8.07 -5.24
C ILE A 31 -11.50 9.22 -6.12
N LYS A 32 -10.55 10.01 -6.61
CA LYS A 32 -10.81 11.01 -7.63
C LYS A 32 -10.75 10.33 -9.00
N VAL A 33 -11.89 10.26 -9.68
CA VAL A 33 -12.00 9.74 -11.05
C VAL A 33 -11.95 10.91 -12.00
N THR A 34 -11.16 10.79 -13.06
CA THR A 34 -11.11 11.72 -14.18
C THR A 34 -11.40 11.00 -15.48
N ALA A 35 -11.97 11.68 -16.45
CA ALA A 35 -12.21 11.16 -17.79
C ALA A 35 -12.33 12.29 -18.79
N ASP A 36 -12.04 12.03 -20.05
CA ASP A 36 -12.39 12.91 -21.17
C ASP A 36 -13.73 12.41 -21.73
N VAL A 37 -14.73 13.31 -21.82
CA VAL A 37 -16.10 12.95 -22.27
C VAL A 37 -16.58 14.01 -23.23
N PHE A 38 -16.80 13.63 -24.47
CA PHE A 38 -17.18 14.57 -25.55
C PHE A 38 -18.11 13.93 -26.59
N PRO A 39 -18.99 14.74 -27.25
CA PRO A 39 -19.84 14.31 -28.33
C PRO A 39 -19.24 14.69 -29.69
N ASP A 40 -19.84 14.22 -30.75
CA ASP A 40 -19.80 14.95 -32.03
C ASP A 40 -20.67 16.22 -31.94
N GLY A 41 -20.28 17.29 -32.62
CA GLY A 41 -21.04 18.56 -32.67
C GLY A 41 -20.83 19.44 -31.41
N HIS A 42 -21.87 20.20 -31.02
CA HIS A 42 -21.80 21.26 -30.01
C HIS A 42 -22.81 21.04 -28.85
N ASP A 43 -23.31 19.82 -28.71
CA ASP A 43 -24.31 19.49 -27.70
C ASP A 43 -23.74 19.54 -26.28
N VAL A 44 -24.60 19.85 -25.32
CA VAL A 44 -24.25 19.83 -23.88
C VAL A 44 -24.11 18.40 -23.42
N VAL A 45 -22.91 18.09 -22.88
CA VAL A 45 -22.59 16.78 -22.33
C VAL A 45 -22.67 16.82 -20.81
N GLU A 46 -23.25 15.80 -20.24
CA GLU A 46 -23.21 15.53 -18.81
C GLU A 46 -22.67 14.10 -18.56
N CYS A 47 -21.99 13.93 -17.45
CA CYS A 47 -21.46 12.61 -17.07
C CYS A 47 -21.43 12.39 -15.56
N CYS A 48 -21.33 11.12 -15.19
CA CYS A 48 -21.25 10.72 -13.79
C CYS A 48 -20.30 9.52 -13.61
N VAL A 49 -19.82 9.36 -12.39
CA VAL A 49 -19.20 8.13 -11.93
C VAL A 49 -20.29 7.29 -11.27
N ASN A 50 -20.50 6.10 -11.78
CA ASN A 50 -21.30 5.07 -11.13
C ASN A 50 -20.36 4.14 -10.37
N PHE A 51 -20.67 3.85 -9.11
CA PHE A 51 -19.88 2.92 -8.30
C PHE A 51 -20.77 2.09 -7.37
N LYS A 52 -20.29 0.89 -7.04
CA LYS A 52 -20.97 0.01 -6.07
C LYS A 52 -19.98 -0.89 -5.37
N PHE A 53 -20.29 -1.26 -4.14
CA PHE A 53 -19.62 -2.34 -3.43
C PHE A 53 -20.11 -3.71 -3.95
N GLU A 54 -19.32 -4.75 -3.88
CA GLU A 54 -19.61 -6.08 -4.43
C GLU A 54 -20.95 -6.68 -4.00
N SER A 55 -21.39 -6.44 -2.73
CA SER A 55 -22.69 -6.91 -2.25
C SER A 55 -23.86 -5.95 -2.52
N ASP A 56 -23.60 -4.74 -3.05
CA ASP A 56 -24.66 -3.77 -3.30
C ASP A 56 -25.41 -4.13 -4.60
N LYS A 57 -26.74 -4.15 -4.53
CA LYS A 57 -27.58 -4.42 -5.69
C LYS A 57 -27.73 -3.22 -6.62
N LYS A 58 -27.58 -2.01 -6.09
CA LYS A 58 -27.78 -0.75 -6.82
C LYS A 58 -26.47 0.01 -6.95
N TRP A 59 -26.30 0.66 -8.09
CA TRP A 59 -25.25 1.63 -8.30
C TRP A 59 -25.52 2.92 -7.53
N LYS A 60 -24.49 3.52 -6.96
CA LYS A 60 -24.46 4.90 -6.48
C LYS A 60 -23.89 5.76 -7.59
N GLU A 61 -24.38 6.99 -7.70
CA GLU A 61 -23.96 7.94 -8.73
C GLU A 61 -23.40 9.20 -8.10
N VAL A 62 -22.30 9.71 -8.68
CA VAL A 62 -21.75 11.03 -8.39
C VAL A 62 -21.54 11.77 -9.70
N ARG A 63 -22.16 12.96 -9.84
CA ARG A 63 -21.96 13.82 -11.01
C ARG A 63 -20.51 14.27 -11.12
N MET A 64 -20.01 14.28 -12.33
CA MET A 64 -18.68 14.82 -12.63
C MET A 64 -18.80 16.32 -12.93
N SER A 65 -17.79 17.06 -12.48
CA SER A 65 -17.61 18.47 -12.81
C SER A 65 -16.68 18.61 -13.99
N ALA A 66 -17.04 19.49 -14.93
CA ALA A 66 -16.17 19.80 -16.06
C ALA A 66 -14.86 20.45 -15.58
N THR A 67 -13.78 20.12 -16.25
CA THR A 67 -12.46 20.73 -16.15
C THR A 67 -12.09 21.35 -17.50
N GLU A 68 -10.83 21.55 -17.79
CA GLU A 68 -10.39 22.07 -19.09
C GLU A 68 -10.44 20.96 -20.15
N ASN A 69 -10.66 21.35 -21.42
CA ASN A 69 -10.51 20.51 -22.61
C ASN A 69 -11.31 19.18 -22.56
N ASP A 70 -12.64 19.30 -22.42
CA ASP A 70 -13.57 18.14 -22.34
C ASP A 70 -13.27 17.15 -21.20
N GLY A 71 -12.39 17.54 -20.27
CA GLY A 71 -12.09 16.78 -19.09
C GLY A 71 -13.20 16.92 -18.03
N TYR A 72 -13.41 15.85 -17.29
CA TYR A 72 -14.37 15.80 -16.17
C TYR A 72 -13.76 15.12 -14.95
N SER A 73 -14.20 15.50 -13.77
CA SER A 73 -13.76 14.85 -12.53
C SER A 73 -14.85 14.72 -11.49
N ALA A 74 -14.83 13.62 -10.74
CA ALA A 74 -15.64 13.42 -9.54
C ALA A 74 -14.87 12.63 -8.50
N THR A 75 -15.32 12.68 -7.26
CA THR A 75 -14.70 11.95 -6.14
C THR A 75 -15.76 11.16 -5.39
N PHE A 76 -15.48 9.89 -5.12
CA PHE A 76 -16.29 9.07 -4.23
C PHE A 76 -15.44 8.42 -3.15
N GLN A 77 -16.04 8.06 -2.03
CA GLN A 77 -15.37 7.45 -0.90
C GLN A 77 -15.67 5.95 -0.80
N VAL A 78 -14.66 5.14 -0.44
CA VAL A 78 -14.81 3.71 -0.17
C VAL A 78 -14.86 3.47 1.34
N GLU A 79 -16.00 2.92 1.81
CA GLU A 79 -16.32 2.82 3.24
C GLU A 79 -16.19 1.39 3.79
N LYS A 80 -16.17 0.40 2.90
CA LYS A 80 -16.16 -1.03 3.27
C LYS A 80 -14.94 -1.71 2.68
N GLN A 81 -14.41 -2.69 3.41
CA GLN A 81 -13.34 -3.57 2.96
C GLN A 81 -13.90 -4.61 1.97
N GLY A 82 -13.20 -4.82 0.85
CA GLY A 82 -13.61 -5.71 -0.25
C GLY A 82 -13.51 -5.00 -1.61
N THR A 83 -14.27 -5.46 -2.59
CA THR A 83 -14.18 -4.97 -3.96
C THR A 83 -15.29 -3.96 -4.28
N TYR A 84 -14.87 -2.81 -4.83
CA TYR A 84 -15.77 -1.86 -5.49
C TYR A 84 -15.58 -1.95 -7.00
N THR A 85 -16.69 -1.77 -7.73
CA THR A 85 -16.68 -1.57 -9.18
C THR A 85 -17.15 -0.17 -9.49
N TYR A 86 -16.52 0.50 -10.45
CA TYR A 86 -16.91 1.84 -10.92
C TYR A 86 -16.73 1.97 -12.44
N HIS A 87 -17.50 2.88 -13.04
CA HIS A 87 -17.35 3.30 -14.41
C HIS A 87 -17.83 4.74 -14.59
N VAL A 88 -17.43 5.37 -15.68
CA VAL A 88 -17.96 6.66 -16.11
C VAL A 88 -19.09 6.42 -17.10
N GLU A 89 -20.20 7.12 -16.91
CA GLU A 89 -21.34 7.15 -17.84
C GLU A 89 -21.54 8.59 -18.33
N GLY A 90 -21.65 8.78 -19.62
CA GLY A 90 -21.85 10.09 -20.25
C GLY A 90 -23.04 10.08 -21.23
N TRP A 91 -23.73 11.21 -21.36
CA TRP A 91 -24.86 11.38 -22.24
C TRP A 91 -24.97 12.82 -22.76
N ILE A 92 -25.68 13.02 -23.88
CA ILE A 92 -26.12 14.34 -24.28
C ILE A 92 -27.36 14.68 -23.46
N ASP A 93 -27.29 15.78 -22.72
CA ASP A 93 -28.44 16.27 -21.96
C ASP A 93 -29.27 17.21 -22.83
N TYR A 94 -30.24 16.64 -23.54
CA TYR A 94 -31.08 17.38 -24.50
C TYR A 94 -31.89 18.48 -23.83
N ALA A 95 -32.33 18.31 -22.57
CA ALA A 95 -33.07 19.33 -21.85
C ALA A 95 -32.17 20.55 -21.53
N LEU A 96 -30.97 20.30 -21.03
CA LEU A 96 -29.99 21.39 -20.81
C LEU A 96 -29.49 22.00 -22.11
N ASN A 97 -29.33 21.19 -23.17
CA ASN A 97 -28.97 21.68 -24.50
C ASN A 97 -30.04 22.61 -25.06
N TRP A 98 -31.32 22.20 -24.94
CA TRP A 98 -32.47 23.04 -25.28
C TRP A 98 -32.46 24.35 -24.47
N GLN A 99 -32.31 24.28 -23.17
CA GLN A 99 -32.31 25.46 -22.30
C GLN A 99 -31.22 26.46 -22.69
N HIS A 100 -29.98 25.95 -22.86
CA HIS A 100 -28.83 26.77 -23.28
C HIS A 100 -29.04 27.40 -24.66
N GLY A 101 -29.56 26.64 -25.63
CA GLY A 101 -29.87 27.16 -26.97
C GLY A 101 -30.98 28.23 -26.96
N THR A 102 -32.04 27.98 -26.18
CA THR A 102 -33.15 28.92 -25.99
C THR A 102 -32.70 30.21 -25.33
N GLU A 103 -31.88 30.11 -24.27
CA GLU A 103 -31.30 31.29 -23.58
C GLU A 103 -30.48 32.17 -24.53
N ARG A 104 -29.63 31.57 -25.37
CA ARG A 104 -28.84 32.27 -26.41
C ARG A 104 -29.73 33.00 -27.41
N LYS A 105 -30.82 32.37 -27.90
CA LYS A 105 -31.76 32.97 -28.83
C LYS A 105 -32.51 34.12 -28.20
N ILE A 106 -32.91 34.00 -26.91
CA ILE A 106 -33.54 35.06 -26.14
C ILE A 106 -32.59 36.26 -26.00
N HIS A 107 -31.34 36.01 -25.64
CA HIS A 107 -30.32 37.03 -25.51
C HIS A 107 -30.05 37.77 -26.83
N ASP A 108 -30.21 37.09 -27.99
CA ASP A 108 -30.11 37.67 -29.31
C ASP A 108 -31.44 38.26 -29.82
N ASN A 109 -32.43 38.47 -28.93
CA ASN A 109 -33.74 39.03 -29.23
C ASN A 109 -34.56 38.24 -30.26
N GLN A 110 -34.33 36.95 -30.39
CA GLN A 110 -35.12 36.08 -31.27
C GLN A 110 -36.44 35.68 -30.61
N TYR A 111 -37.50 35.49 -31.42
CA TYR A 111 -38.78 34.99 -30.93
C TYR A 111 -38.73 33.46 -30.84
N VAL A 112 -38.90 32.90 -29.60
CA VAL A 112 -38.59 31.50 -29.24
C VAL A 112 -39.84 30.67 -28.95
N LYS A 113 -40.97 30.90 -29.61
CA LYS A 113 -42.22 30.16 -29.34
C LYS A 113 -42.08 28.66 -29.60
N SER A 114 -41.42 28.26 -30.71
CA SER A 114 -41.19 26.82 -31.01
C SER A 114 -40.34 26.16 -29.97
N GLU A 115 -39.29 26.81 -29.51
CA GLU A 115 -38.41 26.36 -28.46
C GLU A 115 -39.16 26.19 -27.12
N LEU A 116 -40.07 27.13 -26.78
CA LEU A 116 -40.87 27.02 -25.58
C LEU A 116 -41.83 25.82 -25.62
N LEU A 117 -42.45 25.54 -26.76
CA LEU A 117 -43.27 24.35 -26.95
C LEU A 117 -42.46 23.04 -26.87
N GLU A 118 -41.25 23.02 -27.40
CA GLU A 118 -40.30 21.92 -27.22
C GLU A 118 -39.93 21.72 -25.73
N GLY A 119 -39.79 22.82 -24.98
CA GLY A 119 -39.55 22.80 -23.53
C GLY A 119 -40.65 22.08 -22.73
N VAL A 120 -41.91 22.08 -23.21
CA VAL A 120 -42.99 21.30 -22.58
C VAL A 120 -42.70 19.80 -22.64
N GLU A 121 -42.18 19.32 -23.79
CA GLU A 121 -41.86 17.89 -23.94
C GLU A 121 -40.74 17.45 -22.96
N TYR A 122 -39.73 18.27 -22.74
CA TYR A 122 -38.66 18.00 -21.75
C TYR A 122 -39.21 18.00 -20.32
N ILE A 123 -40.11 18.93 -19.97
CA ILE A 123 -40.75 18.96 -18.66
C ILE A 123 -41.61 17.68 -18.46
N ASP A 124 -42.42 17.32 -19.45
CA ASP A 124 -43.31 16.13 -19.38
C ASP A 124 -42.50 14.83 -19.20
N ALA A 125 -41.34 14.74 -19.81
CA ALA A 125 -40.44 13.59 -19.70
C ALA A 125 -40.01 13.30 -18.25
N ILE A 126 -39.81 14.35 -17.43
CA ILE A 126 -39.32 14.24 -16.05
C ILE A 126 -40.41 14.39 -14.99
N LEU A 127 -41.61 14.86 -15.36
CA LEU A 127 -42.69 15.22 -14.44
C LEU A 127 -43.08 14.09 -13.48
N LYS A 128 -43.01 12.83 -13.92
CA LYS A 128 -43.33 11.68 -13.06
C LYS A 128 -42.32 11.45 -11.94
N GLN A 129 -41.05 11.80 -12.21
CA GLN A 129 -39.91 11.55 -11.31
C GLN A 129 -39.73 12.70 -10.28
N ALA A 130 -40.17 13.91 -10.62
CA ALA A 130 -40.03 15.10 -9.79
C ALA A 130 -40.79 14.99 -8.45
N ASP A 131 -40.30 15.64 -7.41
CA ASP A 131 -40.98 15.73 -6.11
C ASP A 131 -42.22 16.65 -6.16
N ALA A 132 -42.94 16.75 -5.06
CA ALA A 132 -44.23 17.47 -5.02
C ALA A 132 -44.10 18.97 -5.30
N SER A 133 -43.03 19.61 -4.79
CA SER A 133 -42.79 21.04 -4.99
C SER A 133 -42.32 21.34 -6.41
N GLU A 134 -41.41 20.50 -6.91
CA GLU A 134 -40.90 20.59 -8.28
C GLU A 134 -42.00 20.36 -9.33
N LYS A 135 -42.93 19.42 -9.07
CA LYS A 135 -44.12 19.19 -9.93
C LYS A 135 -44.98 20.43 -10.06
N ILE A 136 -45.16 21.19 -8.98
CA ILE A 136 -45.91 22.45 -9.01
C ILE A 136 -45.21 23.46 -9.92
N PHE A 137 -43.90 23.65 -9.75
CA PHE A 137 -43.10 24.54 -10.59
C PHE A 137 -43.14 24.08 -12.05
N LEU A 138 -42.83 22.80 -12.34
CA LEU A 138 -42.79 22.26 -13.70
C LEU A 138 -44.13 22.42 -14.44
N LYS A 139 -45.24 22.11 -13.78
CA LYS A 139 -46.60 22.30 -14.38
C LYS A 139 -46.86 23.76 -14.67
N LYS A 140 -46.46 24.66 -13.81
CA LYS A 140 -46.63 26.10 -14.01
C LYS A 140 -45.75 26.58 -15.17
N ALA A 141 -44.48 26.17 -15.24
CA ALA A 141 -43.60 26.52 -16.34
C ALA A 141 -44.13 25.99 -17.68
N ALA A 142 -44.58 24.71 -17.73
CA ALA A 142 -45.16 24.13 -18.94
C ALA A 142 -46.43 24.87 -19.39
N SER A 143 -47.28 25.36 -18.44
CA SER A 143 -48.44 26.18 -18.78
C SER A 143 -48.08 27.51 -19.37
N PHE A 144 -46.99 28.15 -18.91
CA PHE A 144 -46.48 29.38 -19.50
C PHE A 144 -45.89 29.14 -20.89
N PHE A 145 -45.18 28.06 -21.10
CA PHE A 145 -44.59 27.68 -22.40
C PHE A 145 -45.62 27.45 -23.47
N ALA A 146 -46.80 26.91 -23.09
CA ALA A 146 -47.89 26.61 -23.99
C ALA A 146 -48.79 27.85 -24.33
N ASP A 147 -48.78 28.92 -23.51
CA ASP A 147 -49.66 30.09 -23.65
C ASP A 147 -48.88 31.31 -24.15
N GLU A 148 -49.11 31.71 -25.38
CA GLU A 148 -48.47 32.91 -25.99
C GLU A 148 -48.74 34.22 -25.23
N LYS A 149 -49.86 34.32 -24.50
CA LYS A 149 -50.19 35.48 -23.66
C LYS A 149 -49.32 35.58 -22.42
N GLN A 150 -48.56 34.54 -22.10
CA GLN A 150 -47.64 34.46 -20.96
C GLN A 150 -46.15 34.49 -21.39
N TYR A 151 -45.89 35.01 -22.62
CA TYR A 151 -44.54 34.92 -23.22
C TYR A 151 -43.41 35.41 -22.33
N ASP A 152 -43.55 36.57 -21.65
CA ASP A 152 -42.52 37.06 -20.74
C ASP A 152 -42.27 36.13 -19.54
N ARG A 153 -43.34 35.54 -18.98
CA ARG A 153 -43.21 34.58 -17.89
C ARG A 153 -42.61 33.26 -18.37
N ALA A 154 -42.88 32.88 -19.63
CA ALA A 154 -42.29 31.70 -20.25
C ALA A 154 -40.80 31.89 -20.42
N ILE A 155 -40.33 33.05 -20.88
CA ILE A 155 -38.90 33.37 -20.96
C ILE A 155 -38.24 33.31 -19.59
N GLU A 156 -38.82 33.93 -18.57
CA GLU A 156 -38.31 33.90 -17.20
C GLU A 156 -38.19 32.45 -16.66
N ALA A 157 -39.21 31.63 -16.86
CA ALA A 157 -39.17 30.23 -16.42
C ALA A 157 -38.15 29.42 -17.22
N ALA A 158 -38.06 29.61 -18.55
CA ALA A 158 -37.15 28.86 -19.42
C ALA A 158 -35.66 29.11 -19.09
N THR A 159 -35.33 30.35 -18.65
CA THR A 159 -33.96 30.77 -18.29
C THR A 159 -33.68 30.65 -16.78
N SER A 160 -34.64 30.13 -16.00
CA SER A 160 -34.50 30.06 -14.55
C SER A 160 -33.48 29.01 -14.11
N LEU A 161 -32.71 29.35 -13.06
CA LEU A 161 -31.78 28.44 -12.41
C LEU A 161 -32.51 27.22 -11.79
N GLU A 162 -33.77 27.42 -11.32
CA GLU A 162 -34.62 26.38 -10.76
C GLU A 162 -34.89 25.29 -11.80
N LEU A 163 -35.25 25.64 -13.03
CA LEU A 163 -35.46 24.68 -14.09
C LEU A 163 -34.16 23.92 -14.45
N THR A 164 -33.02 24.63 -14.52
CA THR A 164 -31.71 24.04 -14.74
C THR A 164 -31.39 22.98 -13.66
N GLN A 165 -31.62 23.29 -12.39
CA GLN A 165 -31.35 22.37 -11.29
C GLN A 165 -32.26 21.12 -11.34
N ILE A 166 -33.54 21.31 -11.72
CA ILE A 166 -34.47 20.19 -11.86
C ILE A 166 -34.07 19.29 -13.03
N PHE A 167 -33.69 19.83 -14.20
CA PHE A 167 -33.18 19.04 -15.32
C PHE A 167 -31.91 18.26 -14.94
N LYS A 168 -30.98 18.91 -14.24
CA LYS A 168 -29.80 18.22 -13.71
C LYS A 168 -30.12 17.11 -12.75
N LYS A 169 -31.16 17.27 -11.92
CA LYS A 169 -31.59 16.26 -10.94
C LYS A 169 -32.25 15.04 -11.59
N TYR A 170 -32.98 15.24 -12.69
CA TYR A 170 -33.73 14.20 -13.39
C TYR A 170 -33.32 14.08 -14.87
N PRO A 171 -32.08 13.72 -15.16
CA PRO A 171 -31.61 13.65 -16.55
C PRO A 171 -32.30 12.57 -17.34
N THR A 172 -32.59 12.84 -18.60
CA THR A 172 -33.02 11.84 -19.57
C THR A 172 -31.78 11.28 -20.25
N LYS A 173 -31.23 10.18 -19.74
CA LYS A 173 -29.99 9.56 -20.24
C LYS A 173 -30.22 8.77 -21.53
N THR A 174 -30.72 9.45 -22.56
CA THR A 174 -30.97 8.83 -23.88
C THR A 174 -29.65 8.57 -24.59
N LEU A 175 -29.42 7.33 -25.03
CA LEU A 175 -28.20 6.92 -25.72
C LEU A 175 -26.92 7.18 -24.92
N ALA A 176 -27.00 7.06 -23.60
CA ALA A 176 -25.80 7.13 -22.76
C ALA A 176 -24.77 6.08 -23.20
N ASN A 177 -23.50 6.47 -23.10
CA ASN A 177 -22.35 5.55 -23.21
C ASN A 177 -21.73 5.33 -21.85
N LYS A 178 -21.09 4.19 -21.68
CA LYS A 178 -20.32 3.90 -20.45
C LYS A 178 -18.94 3.36 -20.78
N SER A 179 -17.99 3.68 -19.93
CA SER A 179 -16.65 3.11 -19.96
C SER A 179 -16.65 1.64 -19.53
N LEU A 180 -15.49 1.01 -19.58
CA LEU A 180 -15.27 -0.29 -18.97
C LEU A 180 -15.54 -0.21 -17.45
N ASP A 181 -16.01 -1.32 -16.88
CA ASP A 181 -16.11 -1.50 -15.45
C ASP A 181 -14.70 -1.67 -14.87
N LEU A 182 -14.28 -0.77 -13.99
CA LEU A 182 -12.99 -0.75 -13.32
C LEU A 182 -13.14 -1.20 -11.87
N GLN A 183 -12.10 -1.78 -11.29
CA GLN A 183 -12.15 -2.33 -9.95
C GLN A 183 -11.23 -1.59 -8.97
N VAL A 184 -11.67 -1.52 -7.72
CA VAL A 184 -10.89 -1.08 -6.56
C VAL A 184 -10.91 -2.18 -5.51
N TYR A 185 -9.76 -2.64 -5.08
CA TYR A 185 -9.66 -3.48 -3.90
C TYR A 185 -9.38 -2.61 -2.67
N VAL A 186 -10.24 -2.71 -1.67
CA VAL A 186 -10.18 -1.92 -0.44
C VAL A 186 -9.73 -2.80 0.71
N ASP A 187 -8.53 -2.51 1.24
CA ASP A 187 -7.96 -3.17 2.40
C ASP A 187 -8.27 -2.42 3.70
N ARG A 188 -7.97 -3.04 4.84
CA ARG A 188 -7.93 -2.37 6.14
C ARG A 188 -6.74 -1.41 6.24
N LYS A 189 -6.80 -0.45 7.19
CA LYS A 189 -5.78 0.62 7.35
C LYS A 189 -4.35 0.09 7.47
N LYS A 190 -4.13 -1.07 8.11
CA LYS A 190 -2.80 -1.66 8.28
C LYS A 190 -2.09 -2.01 6.97
N ALA A 191 -2.82 -2.18 5.87
CA ALA A 191 -2.23 -2.36 4.54
C ALA A 191 -1.47 -1.12 4.06
N LEU A 192 -1.84 0.08 4.53
CA LEU A 192 -1.20 1.35 4.19
C LEU A 192 -0.17 1.77 5.23
N PHE A 193 -0.50 1.63 6.51
CA PHE A 193 0.32 2.11 7.62
C PHE A 193 0.59 0.98 8.60
N SER A 194 1.88 0.62 8.78
CA SER A 194 2.32 -0.44 9.68
C SER A 194 3.77 -0.24 10.10
N THR A 195 4.13 -0.82 11.24
CA THR A 195 5.47 -0.71 11.84
C THR A 195 5.91 -2.08 12.32
N TRP A 196 6.92 -2.66 11.65
CA TRP A 196 7.30 -4.06 11.77
C TRP A 196 8.58 -4.24 12.56
N TYR A 197 8.56 -5.22 13.44
CA TYR A 197 9.75 -5.69 14.17
C TYR A 197 9.97 -7.17 13.87
N GLU A 198 11.14 -7.52 13.36
CA GLU A 198 11.52 -8.89 13.07
C GLU A 198 12.55 -9.39 14.08
N PHE A 199 12.36 -10.59 14.61
CA PHE A 199 13.41 -11.33 15.31
C PHE A 199 13.21 -12.84 15.20
N PHE A 200 14.30 -13.59 15.38
CA PHE A 200 14.26 -15.03 15.38
C PHE A 200 13.78 -15.57 16.72
N PRO A 201 12.66 -16.32 16.78
CA PRO A 201 12.16 -16.92 18.04
C PRO A 201 13.19 -17.75 18.76
N ARG A 202 14.09 -18.42 18.03
CA ARG A 202 15.18 -19.22 18.59
C ARG A 202 16.16 -18.42 19.48
N SER A 203 16.28 -17.12 19.26
CA SER A 203 17.13 -16.21 20.04
C SER A 203 16.39 -15.45 21.13
N ALA A 204 15.15 -15.81 21.43
CA ALA A 204 14.37 -15.17 22.49
C ALA A 204 14.76 -15.64 23.91
N SER A 205 15.50 -16.73 24.02
CA SER A 205 15.92 -17.28 25.33
C SER A 205 16.78 -16.27 26.13
N PRO A 206 16.49 -16.10 27.44
CA PRO A 206 17.36 -15.31 28.31
C PRO A 206 18.63 -16.06 28.76
N LYS A 207 18.82 -17.30 28.30
CA LYS A 207 19.94 -18.18 28.69
C LYS A 207 20.86 -18.45 27.53
N ALA A 208 22.16 -18.37 27.76
CA ALA A 208 23.17 -18.71 26.75
C ALA A 208 23.04 -20.18 26.31
N ASN A 209 23.33 -20.42 25.05
CA ASN A 209 23.31 -21.78 24.43
C ASN A 209 21.99 -22.53 24.65
N THR A 210 20.87 -21.83 24.70
CA THR A 210 19.54 -22.39 24.89
C THR A 210 18.62 -21.86 23.80
N HIS A 211 17.97 -22.76 23.08
CA HIS A 211 16.96 -22.37 22.08
C HIS A 211 15.80 -21.63 22.74
N GLY A 212 15.35 -20.53 22.15
CA GLY A 212 14.19 -19.77 22.61
C GLY A 212 12.88 -20.51 22.33
N THR A 213 11.86 -20.20 23.11
CA THR A 213 10.51 -20.78 23.03
C THR A 213 9.47 -19.69 22.74
N PHE A 214 8.23 -20.08 22.35
CA PHE A 214 7.11 -19.13 22.24
C PHE A 214 6.81 -18.42 23.56
N LYS A 215 7.07 -19.08 24.69
CA LYS A 215 6.94 -18.44 26.03
C LYS A 215 8.00 -17.37 26.24
N ASP A 216 9.22 -17.57 25.78
CA ASP A 216 10.25 -16.54 25.81
C ASP A 216 9.88 -15.37 24.88
N CYS A 217 9.35 -15.66 23.67
CA CYS A 217 8.82 -14.62 22.78
C CYS A 217 7.68 -13.83 23.42
N GLU A 218 6.75 -14.50 24.15
CA GLU A 218 5.65 -13.85 24.87
C GLU A 218 6.17 -12.83 25.87
N ALA A 219 7.27 -13.14 26.57
CA ALA A 219 7.88 -12.23 27.53
C ALA A 219 8.45 -10.94 26.89
N LEU A 220 8.78 -10.98 25.60
CA LEU A 220 9.35 -9.84 24.85
C LEU A 220 8.28 -8.92 24.23
N LEU A 221 7.01 -9.35 24.18
CA LEU A 221 5.94 -8.60 23.49
C LEU A 221 5.73 -7.19 24.06
N SER A 222 5.84 -7.03 25.39
CA SER A 222 5.70 -5.70 26.02
C SER A 222 6.78 -4.74 25.54
N ARG A 223 8.03 -5.20 25.41
CA ARG A 223 9.14 -4.40 24.87
C ARG A 223 8.86 -3.96 23.42
N VAL A 224 8.38 -4.86 22.58
CA VAL A 224 8.07 -4.56 21.19
C VAL A 224 6.94 -3.51 21.09
N ALA A 225 5.90 -3.65 21.93
CA ALA A 225 4.81 -2.66 22.01
C ALA A 225 5.29 -1.30 22.53
N GLU A 226 6.12 -1.27 23.58
CA GLU A 226 6.72 -0.05 24.16
C GLU A 226 7.58 0.71 23.15
N MET A 227 8.19 0.02 22.19
CA MET A 227 8.92 0.64 21.09
C MET A 227 8.00 1.15 19.94
N GLY A 228 6.68 0.99 20.07
CA GLY A 228 5.69 1.49 19.10
C GLY A 228 5.55 0.64 17.82
N PHE A 229 5.96 -0.62 17.86
CA PHE A 229 5.72 -1.57 16.79
C PHE A 229 4.31 -2.18 16.90
N ASP A 230 3.65 -2.35 15.76
CA ASP A 230 2.30 -2.90 15.68
C ASP A 230 2.24 -4.25 14.95
N THR A 231 3.35 -4.69 14.39
CA THR A 231 3.49 -5.97 13.69
C THR A 231 4.78 -6.64 14.10
N LEU A 232 4.66 -7.87 14.60
CA LEU A 232 5.80 -8.71 14.97
C LEU A 232 5.95 -9.81 13.93
N TYR A 233 7.05 -9.81 13.20
CA TYR A 233 7.32 -10.82 12.19
C TYR A 233 8.34 -11.85 12.68
N PHE A 234 8.00 -13.12 12.49
CA PHE A 234 8.87 -14.27 12.72
C PHE A 234 9.28 -14.94 11.42
N PRO A 235 10.59 -15.20 11.21
CA PRO A 235 11.03 -16.22 10.27
C PRO A 235 10.30 -17.55 10.49
N PRO A 236 10.35 -18.49 9.53
CA PRO A 236 9.57 -19.73 9.64
C PRO A 236 9.69 -20.42 10.99
N ILE A 237 8.55 -20.79 11.56
CA ILE A 237 8.45 -21.43 12.89
C ILE A 237 8.26 -22.95 12.79
N HIS A 238 8.39 -23.49 11.59
CA HIS A 238 8.14 -24.90 11.27
C HIS A 238 9.33 -25.79 11.63
N PRO A 239 9.14 -27.12 11.72
CA PRO A 239 10.24 -28.05 11.84
C PRO A 239 11.27 -27.86 10.74
N ILE A 240 12.55 -27.97 11.08
CA ILE A 240 13.68 -27.78 10.14
C ILE A 240 14.18 -29.14 9.73
N GLY A 241 14.46 -29.32 8.42
CA GLY A 241 15.02 -30.54 7.86
C GLY A 241 16.37 -30.91 8.45
N GLU A 242 16.67 -32.22 8.43
CA GLU A 242 17.92 -32.78 8.92
C GLU A 242 18.88 -33.14 7.77
N VAL A 243 18.31 -33.52 6.62
CA VAL A 243 19.08 -33.87 5.43
C VAL A 243 19.62 -32.59 4.77
N ASN A 244 20.92 -32.54 4.54
CA ASN A 244 21.65 -31.38 4.00
C ASN A 244 21.49 -30.12 4.85
N ARG A 245 21.18 -30.23 6.15
CA ARG A 245 21.05 -29.12 7.07
C ARG A 245 22.28 -28.23 6.99
N LYS A 246 22.07 -26.93 6.95
CA LYS A 246 23.16 -25.93 6.95
C LYS A 246 23.78 -25.80 8.35
N GLY A 247 25.09 -25.69 8.37
CA GLY A 247 25.84 -25.32 9.56
C GLY A 247 26.03 -23.81 9.69
N LYS A 248 26.75 -23.38 10.73
CA LYS A 248 27.12 -21.98 10.98
C LYS A 248 27.72 -21.33 9.75
N ASN A 249 27.42 -20.02 9.56
CA ASN A 249 27.87 -19.25 8.39
C ASN A 249 27.55 -19.93 7.04
N ASN A 250 26.37 -20.57 6.94
CA ASN A 250 25.93 -21.25 5.73
C ASN A 250 26.82 -22.42 5.28
N ALA A 251 27.55 -23.03 6.21
CA ALA A 251 28.34 -24.24 5.91
C ALA A 251 27.45 -25.33 5.32
N THR A 252 27.98 -26.08 4.34
CA THR A 252 27.21 -27.12 3.61
C THR A 252 26.89 -28.35 4.45
N ASN A 253 27.63 -28.53 5.53
CA ASN A 253 27.44 -29.68 6.45
C ASN A 253 27.29 -29.15 7.88
N ALA A 254 26.13 -29.41 8.48
CA ALA A 254 25.89 -29.12 9.87
C ALA A 254 26.76 -30.00 10.79
N GLN A 255 27.26 -29.44 11.88
CA GLN A 255 27.86 -30.13 12.98
C GLN A 255 26.80 -30.52 14.02
N ILE A 256 27.15 -31.39 14.95
CA ILE A 256 26.25 -31.71 16.08
C ILE A 256 25.96 -30.45 16.87
N GLY A 257 24.67 -30.13 17.02
CA GLY A 257 24.19 -28.90 17.71
C GLY A 257 23.91 -27.72 16.78
N ASP A 258 24.19 -27.81 15.47
CA ASP A 258 23.81 -26.78 14.53
C ASP A 258 22.29 -26.78 14.28
N VAL A 259 21.67 -25.63 14.39
CA VAL A 259 20.20 -25.45 14.35
C VAL A 259 19.62 -25.43 12.93
N GLY A 260 20.45 -25.22 11.91
CA GLY A 260 20.02 -25.10 10.52
C GLY A 260 19.28 -23.82 10.19
N SER A 261 18.92 -23.65 8.92
CA SER A 261 18.13 -22.54 8.43
C SER A 261 16.63 -22.79 8.66
N PRO A 262 15.85 -21.81 9.22
CA PRO A 262 14.41 -22.00 9.37
C PRO A 262 13.66 -22.10 8.04
N TRP A 263 14.25 -21.67 6.92
CA TRP A 263 13.68 -21.81 5.59
C TRP A 263 13.85 -23.21 4.98
N GLY A 264 14.66 -24.09 5.58
CA GLY A 264 14.69 -25.52 5.26
C GLY A 264 13.54 -26.25 5.96
N ILE A 265 12.31 -26.02 5.51
CA ILE A 265 11.08 -26.44 6.19
C ILE A 265 10.79 -27.92 6.03
N GLY A 266 10.43 -28.56 7.15
CA GLY A 266 9.89 -29.92 7.21
C GLY A 266 10.92 -30.96 7.58
N SER A 267 10.50 -31.90 8.43
CA SER A 267 11.26 -33.10 8.86
C SER A 267 10.29 -34.18 9.36
N HIS A 268 10.81 -35.22 9.98
CA HIS A 268 9.98 -36.21 10.65
C HIS A 268 9.10 -35.63 11.78
N HIS A 269 9.39 -34.44 12.25
CA HIS A 269 8.58 -33.71 13.25
C HIS A 269 7.37 -32.95 12.65
N GLY A 270 7.23 -32.94 11.34
CA GLY A 270 6.09 -32.33 10.68
C GLY A 270 6.43 -31.42 9.48
N CYS A 271 5.40 -30.82 8.94
CA CYS A 271 5.43 -30.00 7.73
C CYS A 271 5.05 -28.52 8.04
N HIS A 272 4.59 -27.79 7.02
CA HIS A 272 4.14 -26.39 7.13
C HIS A 272 2.95 -26.14 8.09
N LYS A 273 2.28 -27.19 8.57
CA LYS A 273 1.19 -27.10 9.57
C LYS A 273 1.65 -27.47 10.98
N ALA A 274 2.94 -27.55 11.23
CA ALA A 274 3.53 -27.87 12.53
C ALA A 274 4.50 -26.79 13.00
N THR A 275 4.68 -26.69 14.31
CA THR A 275 5.70 -25.84 14.96
C THR A 275 6.98 -26.62 15.20
N HIS A 276 8.14 -25.95 15.18
CA HIS A 276 9.41 -26.53 15.56
C HIS A 276 9.36 -27.01 17.01
N PRO A 277 9.76 -28.25 17.33
CA PRO A 277 9.61 -28.82 18.68
C PRO A 277 10.24 -27.99 19.80
N GLU A 278 11.42 -27.39 19.56
CA GLU A 278 12.10 -26.56 20.56
C GLU A 278 11.41 -25.19 20.79
N LEU A 279 10.58 -24.70 19.84
CA LEU A 279 9.80 -23.49 20.04
C LEU A 279 8.57 -23.72 20.94
N GLY A 280 8.04 -24.95 20.95
CA GLY A 280 6.83 -25.32 21.69
C GLY A 280 5.68 -25.75 20.76
N SER A 281 4.53 -25.98 21.37
CA SER A 281 3.32 -26.45 20.68
C SER A 281 2.58 -25.32 19.95
N ILE A 282 1.65 -25.73 19.05
CA ILE A 282 0.71 -24.80 18.41
C ILE A 282 -0.11 -24.04 19.48
N GLU A 283 -0.48 -24.70 20.57
CA GLU A 283 -1.22 -24.04 21.66
C GLU A 283 -0.37 -22.95 22.37
N ASP A 284 0.94 -23.15 22.50
CA ASP A 284 1.83 -22.12 23.02
C ASP A 284 1.94 -20.93 22.07
N PHE A 285 1.99 -21.21 20.76
CA PHE A 285 1.95 -20.17 19.73
C PHE A 285 0.63 -19.39 19.76
N LYS A 286 -0.52 -20.07 19.86
CA LYS A 286 -1.85 -19.42 20.00
C LYS A 286 -1.91 -18.49 21.22
N LYS A 287 -1.37 -18.93 22.37
CA LYS A 287 -1.31 -18.09 23.60
C LYS A 287 -0.50 -16.84 23.37
N MET A 288 0.67 -16.95 22.74
CA MET A 288 1.53 -15.83 22.41
C MET A 288 0.83 -14.87 21.43
N VAL A 289 0.22 -15.35 20.33
CA VAL A 289 -0.54 -14.54 19.39
C VAL A 289 -1.68 -13.78 20.08
N LYS A 290 -2.44 -14.47 20.94
CA LYS A 290 -3.50 -13.85 21.73
C LYS A 290 -2.95 -12.76 22.65
N LYS A 291 -1.80 -12.98 23.30
CA LYS A 291 -1.14 -11.97 24.12
C LYS A 291 -0.67 -10.79 23.30
N ALA A 292 -0.04 -11.00 22.15
CA ALA A 292 0.37 -9.94 21.23
C ALA A 292 -0.81 -9.03 20.85
N LYS A 293 -1.95 -9.63 20.51
CA LYS A 293 -3.19 -8.90 20.17
C LYS A 293 -3.67 -7.99 21.31
N THR A 294 -3.53 -8.39 22.59
CA THR A 294 -3.89 -7.54 23.73
C THR A 294 -2.99 -6.31 23.87
N LEU A 295 -1.80 -6.34 23.28
CA LEU A 295 -0.83 -5.25 23.26
C LEU A 295 -0.89 -4.41 21.97
N GLY A 296 -1.88 -4.69 21.08
CA GLY A 296 -2.01 -4.01 19.81
C GLY A 296 -1.04 -4.50 18.72
N ILE A 297 -0.38 -5.64 18.95
CA ILE A 297 0.57 -6.25 18.01
C ILE A 297 -0.13 -7.37 17.25
N GLU A 298 0.00 -7.40 15.93
CA GLU A 298 -0.33 -8.55 15.10
C GLU A 298 0.93 -9.36 14.79
N VAL A 299 0.82 -10.67 14.90
CA VAL A 299 1.91 -11.57 14.52
C VAL A 299 1.85 -11.83 13.02
N ALA A 300 2.95 -11.54 12.33
CA ALA A 300 3.16 -11.89 10.93
C ALA A 300 3.97 -13.20 10.85
N MET A 301 3.49 -14.14 10.05
CA MET A 301 4.20 -15.40 9.76
C MET A 301 4.91 -15.34 8.43
N ASP A 302 6.04 -16.01 8.35
CA ASP A 302 6.68 -16.31 7.07
C ASP A 302 5.87 -17.37 6.31
N TYR A 303 5.62 -17.11 5.03
CA TYR A 303 4.99 -18.05 4.12
C TYR A 303 5.98 -18.43 3.02
N ALA A 304 6.85 -19.40 3.35
CA ALA A 304 7.89 -19.92 2.48
C ALA A 304 7.44 -21.24 1.85
N LEU A 305 7.15 -21.21 0.55
CA LEU A 305 6.69 -22.37 -0.21
C LEU A 305 7.86 -23.16 -0.79
N GLN A 306 8.50 -23.90 0.10
CA GLN A 306 9.65 -24.74 -0.18
C GLN A 306 9.76 -25.85 0.88
N ALA A 307 10.51 -26.87 0.61
CA ALA A 307 10.62 -28.05 1.48
C ALA A 307 12.09 -28.43 1.72
N ALA A 308 12.41 -28.96 2.90
CA ALA A 308 13.66 -29.69 3.09
C ALA A 308 13.64 -31.03 2.37
N PRO A 309 14.79 -31.66 2.12
CA PRO A 309 14.82 -32.96 1.45
C PRO A 309 14.05 -34.11 2.18
N ASP A 310 13.95 -34.01 3.49
CA ASP A 310 13.22 -34.93 4.37
C ASP A 310 11.81 -34.46 4.77
N HIS A 311 11.30 -33.41 4.09
CA HIS A 311 9.91 -32.96 4.25
C HIS A 311 8.93 -34.09 3.89
N PRO A 312 7.86 -34.34 4.66
CA PRO A 312 6.86 -35.38 4.40
C PRO A 312 6.34 -35.39 2.95
N TYR A 313 6.12 -34.22 2.34
CA TYR A 313 5.62 -34.13 0.95
C TYR A 313 6.56 -34.76 -0.08
N VAL A 314 7.87 -34.76 0.15
CA VAL A 314 8.83 -35.37 -0.80
C VAL A 314 8.56 -36.86 -0.97
N LYS A 315 8.14 -37.52 0.11
CA LYS A 315 7.81 -38.95 0.13
C LYS A 315 6.35 -39.22 -0.26
N GLU A 316 5.42 -38.39 0.25
CA GLU A 316 3.98 -38.61 0.09
C GLU A 316 3.47 -38.14 -1.28
N PHE A 317 4.05 -37.05 -1.80
CA PHE A 317 3.66 -36.40 -3.06
C PHE A 317 4.88 -36.11 -3.94
N PRO A 318 5.66 -37.17 -4.36
CA PRO A 318 6.89 -36.95 -5.12
C PRO A 318 6.67 -36.15 -6.42
N GLN A 319 5.48 -36.19 -7.00
CA GLN A 319 5.10 -35.41 -8.19
C GLN A 319 5.07 -33.89 -7.97
N TRP A 320 5.10 -33.41 -6.73
CA TRP A 320 5.17 -31.97 -6.40
C TRP A 320 6.60 -31.43 -6.43
N PHE A 321 7.59 -32.28 -6.78
CA PHE A 321 8.99 -31.90 -6.88
C PHE A 321 9.55 -32.24 -8.26
N LYS A 322 10.57 -31.51 -8.68
CA LYS A 322 11.24 -31.74 -9.95
C LYS A 322 12.40 -32.71 -9.75
N TRP A 323 12.25 -33.93 -10.26
CA TRP A 323 13.26 -34.96 -10.21
C TRP A 323 14.24 -34.81 -11.36
N ARG A 324 15.54 -35.04 -11.08
CA ARG A 324 16.59 -35.08 -12.07
C ARG A 324 16.74 -36.50 -12.64
N PRO A 325 17.39 -36.67 -13.82
CA PRO A 325 17.60 -38.00 -14.41
C PRO A 325 18.38 -38.97 -13.54
N ASP A 326 19.19 -38.45 -12.60
CA ASP A 326 19.96 -39.26 -11.65
C ASP A 326 19.14 -39.73 -10.43
N GLY A 327 17.83 -39.41 -10.39
CA GLY A 327 16.95 -39.77 -9.29
C GLY A 327 17.02 -38.82 -8.08
N THR A 328 17.76 -37.72 -8.17
CA THR A 328 17.75 -36.69 -7.12
C THR A 328 16.71 -35.63 -7.38
N VAL A 329 16.21 -35.00 -6.31
CA VAL A 329 15.33 -33.80 -6.44
C VAL A 329 16.19 -32.57 -6.69
N GLN A 330 15.75 -31.70 -7.56
CA GLN A 330 16.42 -30.41 -7.79
C GLN A 330 16.33 -29.54 -6.54
N TYR A 331 17.47 -29.09 -6.01
CA TYR A 331 17.53 -28.14 -4.92
C TYR A 331 17.42 -26.69 -5.43
N ALA A 332 17.12 -25.75 -4.52
CA ALA A 332 17.09 -24.33 -4.83
C ALA A 332 18.50 -23.81 -5.16
N GLU A 333 18.61 -23.05 -6.23
CA GLU A 333 19.88 -22.44 -6.63
C GLU A 333 19.65 -21.10 -7.37
N ASN A 334 20.62 -20.23 -7.20
CA ASN A 334 20.81 -19.03 -8.02
C ASN A 334 22.31 -18.99 -8.33
N PRO A 335 22.76 -19.66 -9.40
CA PRO A 335 24.16 -19.90 -9.64
C PRO A 335 25.03 -18.63 -9.53
N PRO A 336 26.16 -18.70 -8.82
CA PRO A 336 26.80 -19.90 -8.23
C PRO A 336 26.26 -20.30 -6.84
N LYS A 337 25.29 -19.59 -6.24
CA LYS A 337 24.70 -19.90 -4.92
C LYS A 337 23.87 -21.19 -5.00
N LYS A 338 24.04 -22.07 -3.99
CA LYS A 338 23.33 -23.34 -3.85
C LYS A 338 22.73 -23.47 -2.46
N TYR A 339 21.48 -23.92 -2.41
CA TYR A 339 20.71 -24.12 -1.17
C TYR A 339 20.26 -25.57 -1.10
N GLN A 340 21.20 -26.49 -0.78
CA GLN A 340 20.96 -27.91 -0.82
C GLN A 340 19.96 -28.42 0.23
N ASP A 341 19.73 -27.63 1.28
CA ASP A 341 18.72 -27.81 2.32
C ASP A 341 17.31 -27.41 1.89
N ILE A 342 17.15 -26.86 0.66
CA ILE A 342 15.87 -26.38 0.14
C ILE A 342 15.57 -27.01 -1.20
N GLN A 343 14.42 -27.66 -1.30
CA GLN A 343 13.85 -28.21 -2.53
C GLN A 343 12.64 -27.34 -2.93
N PRO A 344 12.70 -26.65 -4.08
CA PRO A 344 11.58 -25.87 -4.59
C PRO A 344 10.37 -26.77 -4.90
N ILE A 345 9.20 -26.28 -4.58
CA ILE A 345 7.93 -26.89 -5.02
C ILE A 345 7.78 -26.70 -6.53
N TYR A 346 7.38 -27.74 -7.24
CA TYR A 346 7.20 -27.74 -8.70
C TYR A 346 5.76 -27.38 -9.07
N PHE A 347 5.51 -26.11 -9.34
CA PHE A 347 4.16 -25.57 -9.65
C PHE A 347 3.60 -26.03 -11.01
N GLU A 348 4.44 -26.53 -11.92
CA GLU A 348 4.05 -27.09 -13.22
C GLU A 348 3.76 -28.60 -13.15
N SER A 349 3.67 -29.15 -11.94
CA SER A 349 3.30 -30.56 -11.71
C SER A 349 1.97 -30.89 -12.39
N SER A 350 1.84 -32.11 -12.91
CA SER A 350 0.56 -32.62 -13.41
C SER A 350 -0.53 -32.67 -12.34
N ASP A 351 -0.14 -32.68 -11.07
CA ASP A 351 -1.01 -32.64 -9.89
C ASP A 351 -1.15 -31.24 -9.28
N TRP A 352 -0.96 -30.19 -10.08
CA TRP A 352 -0.96 -28.81 -9.63
C TRP A 352 -2.24 -28.38 -8.85
N LYS A 353 -3.39 -28.95 -9.18
CA LYS A 353 -4.65 -28.62 -8.51
C LYS A 353 -4.66 -29.05 -7.04
N ASN A 354 -4.20 -30.26 -6.73
CA ASN A 354 -4.09 -30.74 -5.37
C ASN A 354 -2.97 -30.00 -4.63
N LEU A 355 -1.85 -29.75 -5.29
CA LEU A 355 -0.77 -28.93 -4.76
C LEU A 355 -1.26 -27.52 -4.36
N TRP A 356 -1.93 -26.80 -5.26
CA TRP A 356 -2.41 -25.46 -4.97
C TRP A 356 -3.42 -25.46 -3.82
N LYS A 357 -4.31 -26.45 -3.78
CA LYS A 357 -5.26 -26.62 -2.69
C LYS A 357 -4.55 -26.86 -1.36
N GLU A 358 -3.55 -27.74 -1.30
CA GLU A 358 -2.78 -27.96 -0.07
C GLU A 358 -2.06 -26.70 0.39
N LEU A 359 -1.47 -25.95 -0.53
CA LEU A 359 -0.82 -24.67 -0.17
C LEU A 359 -1.85 -23.64 0.37
N LEU A 360 -3.05 -23.58 -0.22
CA LEU A 360 -4.15 -22.77 0.33
C LEU A 360 -4.55 -23.26 1.73
N ASP A 361 -4.69 -24.55 1.92
CA ASP A 361 -5.08 -25.16 3.21
C ASP A 361 -4.01 -24.91 4.29
N VAL A 362 -2.72 -24.84 3.93
CA VAL A 362 -1.64 -24.42 4.84
C VAL A 362 -1.87 -22.96 5.33
N ALA A 363 -2.16 -22.04 4.42
CA ALA A 363 -2.39 -20.65 4.82
C ALA A 363 -3.67 -20.53 5.67
N LEU A 364 -4.77 -21.17 5.25
CA LEU A 364 -6.03 -21.16 5.99
C LEU A 364 -5.90 -21.78 7.38
N PHE A 365 -5.10 -22.83 7.53
CA PHE A 365 -4.84 -23.45 8.83
C PHE A 365 -4.31 -22.43 9.86
N TRP A 366 -3.30 -21.64 9.51
CA TRP A 366 -2.75 -20.64 10.44
C TRP A 366 -3.67 -19.46 10.67
N ILE A 367 -4.46 -19.07 9.67
CA ILE A 367 -5.49 -18.02 9.80
C ILE A 367 -6.58 -18.48 10.78
N GLU A 368 -7.13 -19.68 10.57
CA GLU A 368 -8.31 -20.15 11.29
C GLU A 368 -7.95 -20.68 12.68
N GLU A 369 -6.82 -21.39 12.80
CA GLU A 369 -6.38 -21.96 14.08
C GLU A 369 -5.64 -20.96 14.99
N CYS A 370 -4.86 -20.05 14.42
CA CYS A 370 -3.96 -19.20 15.18
C CYS A 370 -4.27 -17.69 15.07
N ASP A 371 -5.35 -17.30 14.39
CA ASP A 371 -5.75 -15.90 14.14
C ASP A 371 -4.63 -15.08 13.45
N ILE A 372 -3.88 -15.74 12.55
CA ILE A 372 -2.86 -15.04 11.76
C ILE A 372 -3.55 -14.18 10.69
N LYS A 373 -3.19 -12.89 10.66
CA LYS A 373 -3.76 -11.90 9.75
C LYS A 373 -2.74 -11.28 8.80
N VAL A 374 -1.47 -11.64 8.95
CA VAL A 374 -0.39 -11.09 8.13
C VAL A 374 0.59 -12.17 7.75
N TYR A 375 0.90 -12.25 6.46
CA TYR A 375 1.96 -13.10 5.91
C TYR A 375 3.07 -12.26 5.30
N ARG A 376 4.30 -12.55 5.63
CA ARG A 376 5.47 -12.19 4.82
C ARG A 376 5.76 -13.37 3.90
N VAL A 377 5.74 -13.15 2.62
CA VAL A 377 5.89 -14.22 1.64
C VAL A 377 7.32 -14.23 1.12
N ASP A 378 7.98 -15.38 1.34
CA ASP A 378 9.36 -15.59 0.94
C ASP A 378 9.50 -15.80 -0.56
N ASN A 379 10.35 -15.01 -1.21
CA ASN A 379 10.69 -15.14 -2.63
C ASN A 379 9.49 -15.44 -3.56
N PRO A 380 8.38 -14.66 -3.52
CA PRO A 380 7.21 -14.94 -4.36
C PRO A 380 7.50 -14.85 -5.86
N HIS A 381 8.53 -14.12 -6.26
CA HIS A 381 8.95 -13.97 -7.65
C HIS A 381 9.50 -15.27 -8.29
N THR A 382 9.76 -16.30 -7.50
CA THR A 382 10.20 -17.62 -7.97
C THR A 382 9.03 -18.60 -8.17
N LYS A 383 7.80 -18.17 -7.99
CA LYS A 383 6.56 -18.93 -8.16
C LYS A 383 5.66 -18.25 -9.18
N PRO A 384 4.70 -18.97 -9.81
CA PRO A 384 3.83 -18.40 -10.85
C PRO A 384 2.96 -17.25 -10.32
N PHE A 385 2.87 -16.15 -11.08
CA PHE A 385 2.04 -15.01 -10.73
C PHE A 385 0.56 -15.38 -10.55
N TYR A 386 0.03 -16.21 -11.44
CA TYR A 386 -1.37 -16.67 -11.36
C TYR A 386 -1.68 -17.50 -10.11
N PHE A 387 -0.71 -18.22 -9.58
CA PHE A 387 -0.86 -18.90 -8.30
C PHE A 387 -1.13 -17.88 -7.19
N TRP A 388 -0.33 -16.81 -7.12
CA TRP A 388 -0.51 -15.78 -6.11
C TRP A 388 -1.84 -15.05 -6.25
N GLY A 389 -2.21 -14.65 -7.47
CA GLY A 389 -3.50 -14.01 -7.73
C GLY A 389 -4.67 -14.89 -7.27
N TRP A 390 -4.63 -16.18 -7.58
CA TRP A 390 -5.63 -17.14 -7.14
C TRP A 390 -5.62 -17.34 -5.63
N LEU A 391 -4.46 -17.63 -5.02
CA LEU A 391 -4.34 -17.90 -3.58
C LEU A 391 -4.86 -16.74 -2.74
N ILE A 392 -4.38 -15.53 -3.04
CA ILE A 392 -4.75 -14.32 -2.31
C ILE A 392 -6.26 -14.06 -2.47
N ALA A 393 -6.81 -14.21 -3.68
CA ALA A 393 -8.24 -14.06 -3.91
C ALA A 393 -9.08 -15.08 -3.13
N GLU A 394 -8.69 -16.37 -3.11
CA GLU A 394 -9.40 -17.41 -2.35
C GLU A 394 -9.39 -17.13 -0.85
N ILE A 395 -8.24 -16.72 -0.29
CA ILE A 395 -8.13 -16.36 1.12
C ILE A 395 -9.02 -15.13 1.41
N LYS A 396 -8.92 -14.09 0.60
CA LYS A 396 -9.64 -12.83 0.84
C LYS A 396 -11.16 -12.94 0.68
N LYS A 397 -11.68 -13.93 -0.02
CA LYS A 397 -13.12 -14.23 -0.04
C LYS A 397 -13.68 -14.55 1.34
N LYS A 398 -12.91 -15.23 2.20
CA LYS A 398 -13.31 -15.64 3.55
C LYS A 398 -12.74 -14.72 4.63
N HIS A 399 -11.52 -14.27 4.42
CA HIS A 399 -10.70 -13.50 5.35
C HIS A 399 -10.16 -12.22 4.67
N PRO A 400 -11.03 -11.24 4.36
CA PRO A 400 -10.65 -10.03 3.64
C PRO A 400 -9.62 -9.17 4.40
N ASP A 401 -9.50 -9.36 5.71
CA ASP A 401 -8.58 -8.66 6.61
C ASP A 401 -7.14 -9.21 6.59
N VAL A 402 -6.88 -10.33 5.90
CA VAL A 402 -5.54 -10.90 5.78
C VAL A 402 -4.69 -10.09 4.80
N LEU A 403 -3.45 -9.79 5.20
CA LEU A 403 -2.48 -9.02 4.43
C LEU A 403 -1.29 -9.88 4.01
N PHE A 404 -0.74 -9.57 2.85
CA PHE A 404 0.43 -10.25 2.28
C PHE A 404 1.51 -9.23 1.95
N LEU A 405 2.71 -9.41 2.52
CA LEU A 405 3.92 -8.64 2.22
C LEU A 405 4.83 -9.48 1.31
N ALA A 406 5.09 -9.00 0.09
CA ALA A 406 5.98 -9.67 -0.86
C ALA A 406 7.44 -9.35 -0.56
N GLU A 407 8.25 -10.38 -0.27
CA GLU A 407 9.71 -10.25 -0.24
C GLU A 407 10.25 -10.65 -1.62
N ALA A 408 10.50 -9.65 -2.46
CA ALA A 408 10.91 -9.87 -3.83
C ALA A 408 11.93 -8.81 -4.27
N PHE A 409 13.21 -9.05 -3.98
CA PHE A 409 14.29 -8.20 -4.45
C PHE A 409 14.71 -8.63 -5.87
N THR A 410 13.95 -8.19 -6.86
CA THR A 410 14.10 -8.57 -8.25
C THR A 410 13.82 -7.39 -9.18
N ARG A 411 13.70 -7.61 -10.48
CA ARG A 411 13.46 -6.54 -11.47
C ARG A 411 12.13 -5.83 -11.22
N PRO A 412 12.04 -4.51 -11.46
CA PRO A 412 10.85 -3.69 -11.16
C PRO A 412 9.54 -4.26 -11.75
N LYS A 413 9.56 -4.74 -12.99
CA LYS A 413 8.36 -5.30 -13.64
C LYS A 413 7.81 -6.51 -12.92
N ILE A 414 8.69 -7.38 -12.37
CA ILE A 414 8.28 -8.54 -11.60
C ILE A 414 7.67 -8.12 -10.25
N MET A 415 8.29 -7.15 -9.57
CA MET A 415 7.78 -6.62 -8.31
C MET A 415 6.41 -5.96 -8.51
N ASN A 416 6.25 -5.20 -9.58
CA ASN A 416 4.99 -4.55 -9.95
C ASN A 416 3.90 -5.59 -10.26
N GLU A 417 4.24 -6.65 -11.00
CA GLU A 417 3.29 -7.72 -11.30
C GLU A 417 2.80 -8.41 -10.03
N LEU A 418 3.70 -8.77 -9.10
CA LEU A 418 3.30 -9.33 -7.81
C LEU A 418 2.35 -8.39 -7.05
N ALA A 419 2.65 -7.10 -7.02
CA ALA A 419 1.76 -6.13 -6.40
C ALA A 419 0.37 -6.12 -7.07
N LYS A 420 0.30 -6.15 -8.41
CA LYS A 420 -0.97 -6.21 -9.17
C LYS A 420 -1.74 -7.51 -8.88
N GLN A 421 -1.04 -8.64 -8.65
CA GLN A 421 -1.64 -9.94 -8.30
C GLN A 421 -2.28 -10.00 -6.91
N GLY A 422 -2.22 -8.94 -6.10
CA GLY A 422 -2.97 -8.84 -4.84
C GLY A 422 -2.12 -8.72 -3.58
N PHE A 423 -0.79 -8.74 -3.66
CA PHE A 423 0.06 -8.47 -2.50
C PHE A 423 -0.27 -7.11 -1.89
N SER A 424 -0.52 -7.07 -0.59
CA SER A 424 -0.96 -5.86 0.13
C SER A 424 0.16 -4.83 0.28
N GLN A 425 1.39 -5.30 0.47
CA GLN A 425 2.61 -4.53 0.61
C GLN A 425 3.77 -5.23 -0.09
N SER A 426 4.85 -4.50 -0.35
CA SER A 426 6.06 -5.04 -0.96
C SER A 426 7.32 -4.47 -0.33
N TYR A 427 8.35 -5.32 -0.14
CA TYR A 427 9.72 -4.85 0.08
C TYR A 427 10.16 -3.97 -1.08
N THR A 428 11.23 -3.22 -0.90
CA THR A 428 11.62 -2.14 -1.81
C THR A 428 13.13 -2.04 -1.98
N TYR A 429 13.57 -1.22 -2.93
CA TYR A 429 14.99 -0.90 -3.11
C TYR A 429 15.51 0.15 -2.11
N PHE A 430 14.70 0.64 -1.17
CA PHE A 430 15.13 1.62 -0.16
C PHE A 430 16.41 1.22 0.56
N THR A 431 16.58 -0.06 0.85
CA THR A 431 17.76 -0.62 1.52
C THR A 431 19.07 -0.15 0.90
N TRP A 432 19.11 -0.03 -0.44
CA TRP A 432 20.30 0.38 -1.21
C TRP A 432 20.29 1.83 -1.70
N ARG A 433 19.28 2.62 -1.37
CA ARG A 433 19.23 4.04 -1.75
C ARG A 433 19.89 4.89 -0.67
N ASN A 434 20.99 5.58 -1.03
CA ASN A 434 21.83 6.30 -0.07
C ASN A 434 22.02 7.78 -0.41
N SER A 435 21.98 8.16 -1.67
CA SER A 435 22.12 9.54 -2.11
C SER A 435 20.76 10.26 -2.22
N LYS A 436 20.79 11.58 -2.13
CA LYS A 436 19.63 12.45 -2.35
C LYS A 436 18.93 12.14 -3.68
N LYS A 437 19.71 12.04 -4.75
CA LYS A 437 19.18 11.72 -6.09
C LYS A 437 18.47 10.38 -6.13
N GLU A 438 19.10 9.33 -5.60
CA GLU A 438 18.50 7.98 -5.60
C GLU A 438 17.21 7.93 -4.79
N LEU A 439 17.17 8.54 -3.60
CA LEU A 439 15.98 8.59 -2.75
C LEU A 439 14.85 9.38 -3.42
N THR A 440 15.17 10.57 -3.96
CA THR A 440 14.16 11.42 -4.63
C THR A 440 13.57 10.71 -5.84
N GLN A 441 14.40 10.22 -6.75
CA GLN A 441 13.93 9.53 -7.97
C GLN A 441 13.10 8.28 -7.63
N TYR A 442 13.51 7.51 -6.64
CA TYR A 442 12.79 6.31 -6.24
C TYR A 442 11.42 6.64 -5.62
N LEU A 443 11.35 7.66 -4.77
CA LEU A 443 10.07 8.10 -4.20
C LEU A 443 9.15 8.73 -5.25
N GLU A 444 9.68 9.48 -6.20
CA GLU A 444 8.91 10.01 -7.34
C GLU A 444 8.34 8.88 -8.20
N GLU A 445 9.13 7.84 -8.48
CA GLU A 445 8.64 6.63 -9.16
C GLU A 445 7.46 6.01 -8.41
N LEU A 446 7.59 5.79 -7.10
CA LEU A 446 6.57 5.16 -6.27
C LEU A 446 5.29 6.02 -6.10
N THR A 447 5.41 7.36 -6.09
CA THR A 447 4.33 8.25 -5.65
C THR A 447 3.74 9.11 -6.76
N GLN A 448 4.41 9.28 -7.89
CA GLN A 448 3.97 10.16 -8.99
C GLN A 448 3.62 9.40 -10.27
N THR A 449 3.98 8.11 -10.37
CA THR A 449 3.59 7.25 -11.49
C THR A 449 2.33 6.45 -11.15
N GLU A 450 1.89 5.58 -12.06
CA GLU A 450 0.77 4.66 -11.79
C GLU A 450 1.05 3.68 -10.63
N GLN A 451 2.31 3.50 -10.22
CA GLN A 451 2.67 2.65 -9.09
C GLN A 451 1.93 3.04 -7.80
N LYS A 452 1.64 4.32 -7.61
CA LYS A 452 0.85 4.82 -6.46
C LYS A 452 -0.53 4.16 -6.33
N GLU A 453 -1.07 3.62 -7.42
CA GLU A 453 -2.40 3.04 -7.45
C GLU A 453 -2.43 1.58 -6.97
N PHE A 454 -1.28 0.89 -7.00
CA PHE A 454 -1.24 -0.55 -6.69
C PHE A 454 -0.06 -0.98 -5.80
N TYR A 455 1.04 -0.25 -5.79
CA TYR A 455 2.25 -0.62 -5.06
C TYR A 455 2.31 0.09 -3.71
N ARG A 456 2.23 -0.64 -2.61
CA ARG A 456 2.39 -0.09 -1.25
C ARG A 456 3.75 -0.48 -0.71
N PRO A 457 4.70 0.46 -0.64
CA PRO A 457 6.06 0.18 -0.20
C PRO A 457 6.11 -0.07 1.31
N ASN A 458 6.95 -1.04 1.71
CA ASN A 458 7.36 -1.27 3.08
C ASN A 458 8.89 -1.15 3.13
N PHE A 459 9.40 -0.13 3.82
CA PHE A 459 10.82 0.20 3.81
C PHE A 459 11.57 -0.53 4.93
N TRP A 460 12.61 -1.25 4.56
CA TRP A 460 13.47 -1.99 5.47
C TRP A 460 14.92 -1.52 5.34
N PRO A 461 15.54 -0.96 6.41
CA PRO A 461 16.96 -0.64 6.40
C PRO A 461 17.88 -1.87 6.30
N ASN A 462 17.46 -2.98 6.89
CA ASN A 462 18.14 -4.26 6.89
C ASN A 462 17.16 -5.43 6.92
N THR A 463 17.62 -6.63 6.56
CA THR A 463 16.89 -7.89 6.70
C THR A 463 17.86 -8.98 7.11
N PRO A 464 17.44 -10.18 7.52
CA PRO A 464 18.37 -11.29 7.81
C PRO A 464 19.30 -11.67 6.67
N ASP A 465 18.91 -11.38 5.41
CA ASP A 465 19.70 -11.67 4.20
C ASP A 465 20.53 -10.48 3.71
N ILE A 466 20.25 -9.28 4.23
CA ILE A 466 20.80 -8.04 3.69
C ILE A 466 21.34 -7.16 4.82
N ASN A 467 22.67 -7.15 4.94
CA ASN A 467 23.47 -6.19 5.66
C ASN A 467 24.03 -5.18 4.63
N PRO A 468 23.31 -4.11 4.30
CA PRO A 468 23.70 -3.25 3.19
C PRO A 468 25.01 -2.53 3.48
N PHE A 469 25.83 -2.29 2.44
CA PHE A 469 27.15 -1.68 2.56
C PHE A 469 27.14 -0.37 3.37
N ALA A 470 26.08 0.40 3.28
CA ALA A 470 25.94 1.63 4.06
C ALA A 470 25.95 1.40 5.59
N LEU A 471 25.42 0.25 6.05
CA LEU A 471 25.40 -0.12 7.46
C LEU A 471 26.66 -0.83 7.91
N GLN A 472 27.41 -1.49 7.01
CA GLN A 472 28.60 -2.27 7.36
C GLN A 472 29.73 -1.43 7.97
N ASN A 473 29.81 -0.15 7.60
CA ASN A 473 30.74 0.81 8.22
C ASN A 473 30.21 1.41 9.54
N GLY A 474 29.16 0.91 10.01
CA GLY A 474 28.23 1.12 11.08
C GLY A 474 28.59 2.09 12.18
N ASN A 475 28.72 3.38 11.89
CA ASN A 475 28.62 4.36 12.95
C ASN A 475 27.13 4.54 13.35
N GLU A 476 26.89 5.05 14.55
CA GLU A 476 25.57 5.26 15.10
C GLU A 476 24.71 6.19 14.21
N SER A 477 25.33 7.23 13.64
CA SER A 477 24.65 8.22 12.81
C SER A 477 24.00 7.60 11.55
N VAL A 478 24.66 6.63 10.88
CA VAL A 478 24.06 5.95 9.72
C VAL A 478 22.78 5.20 10.10
N HIS A 479 22.76 4.49 11.24
CA HIS A 479 21.59 3.77 11.72
C HIS A 479 20.46 4.75 12.07
N LEU A 480 20.78 5.88 12.72
CA LEU A 480 19.81 6.92 13.02
C LEU A 480 19.21 7.51 11.72
N GLN A 481 20.05 7.85 10.73
CA GLN A 481 19.63 8.38 9.43
C GLN A 481 18.75 7.38 8.68
N LYS A 482 19.17 6.12 8.57
CA LYS A 482 18.45 5.08 7.83
C LYS A 482 17.08 4.80 8.42
N TYR A 483 16.99 4.71 9.76
CA TYR A 483 15.68 4.51 10.39
C TYR A 483 14.75 5.72 10.20
N PHE A 484 15.27 6.93 10.43
CA PHE A 484 14.51 8.16 10.21
C PHE A 484 13.97 8.24 8.80
N LEU A 485 14.81 8.04 7.79
CA LEU A 485 14.41 8.07 6.37
C LEU A 485 13.38 6.96 6.06
N ALA A 486 13.61 5.72 6.49
CA ALA A 486 12.67 4.63 6.27
C ALA A 486 11.29 4.94 6.84
N ALA A 487 11.25 5.44 8.08
CA ALA A 487 10.04 5.65 8.85
C ALA A 487 9.26 6.91 8.48
N THR A 488 9.89 7.87 7.76
CA THR A 488 9.25 9.14 7.38
C THR A 488 9.01 9.28 5.88
N LEU A 489 9.78 8.61 5.02
CA LEU A 489 9.54 8.54 3.59
C LEU A 489 8.39 7.58 3.25
N SER A 490 8.26 6.46 3.97
CA SER A 490 7.21 5.46 3.77
C SER A 490 6.24 5.41 4.94
N SER A 491 4.99 5.10 4.64
CA SER A 491 3.96 4.84 5.66
C SER A 491 4.12 3.48 6.34
N SER A 492 4.81 2.52 5.71
CA SER A 492 5.15 1.23 6.31
C SER A 492 6.66 1.06 6.41
N VAL A 493 7.12 0.61 7.57
CA VAL A 493 8.55 0.43 7.89
C VAL A 493 8.75 -0.82 8.72
N GLY A 494 9.87 -1.50 8.51
CA GLY A 494 10.28 -2.63 9.33
C GLY A 494 11.78 -2.62 9.60
N ILE A 495 12.19 -3.32 10.65
CA ILE A 495 13.59 -3.59 10.98
C ILE A 495 13.80 -5.05 11.33
N TYR A 496 14.95 -5.58 10.97
CA TYR A 496 15.48 -6.79 11.59
C TYR A 496 16.09 -6.37 12.93
N GLY A 497 15.26 -6.49 13.97
CA GLY A 497 15.27 -5.82 15.26
C GLY A 497 16.58 -5.80 16.03
N PRO A 498 16.97 -6.86 16.76
CA PRO A 498 18.17 -6.78 17.59
C PRO A 498 19.43 -6.43 16.80
N VAL A 499 19.58 -6.98 15.62
CA VAL A 499 20.73 -6.73 14.73
C VAL A 499 20.87 -5.25 14.40
N PHE A 500 19.75 -4.58 14.07
CA PHE A 500 19.76 -3.14 13.79
C PHE A 500 20.02 -2.31 15.05
N GLU A 501 19.36 -2.65 16.15
CA GLU A 501 19.46 -1.93 17.41
C GLU A 501 20.87 -1.98 18.01
N TYR A 502 21.54 -3.13 17.91
CA TYR A 502 22.90 -3.34 18.41
C TYR A 502 23.98 -3.01 17.40
N ARG A 503 23.62 -2.57 16.20
CA ARG A 503 24.57 -2.29 15.10
C ARG A 503 25.45 -3.49 14.79
N VAL A 504 24.87 -4.69 14.76
CA VAL A 504 25.58 -5.86 14.24
C VAL A 504 25.72 -5.68 12.74
N CYS A 505 26.92 -5.40 12.29
CA CYS A 505 27.18 -4.98 10.90
C CYS A 505 28.35 -5.70 10.24
N GLU A 506 28.95 -6.67 10.92
CA GLU A 506 30.06 -7.42 10.34
C GLU A 506 29.57 -8.32 9.22
N ALA A 507 30.17 -8.14 8.03
CA ALA A 507 29.86 -8.96 6.87
C ALA A 507 30.62 -10.29 6.93
N MET A 508 30.01 -11.36 6.39
CA MET A 508 30.62 -12.68 6.32
C MET A 508 31.96 -12.69 5.54
N ALA A 509 32.08 -11.81 4.56
CA ALA A 509 33.31 -11.58 3.80
C ALA A 509 33.27 -10.20 3.12
N PRO A 510 34.42 -9.62 2.75
CA PRO A 510 34.47 -8.37 2.00
C PRO A 510 33.61 -8.42 0.72
N GLY A 511 32.79 -7.40 0.50
CA GLY A 511 31.90 -7.30 -0.67
C GLY A 511 30.67 -8.20 -0.61
N LYS A 512 30.35 -8.77 0.55
CA LYS A 512 29.12 -9.54 0.81
C LYS A 512 28.15 -8.74 1.68
N GLU A 513 26.88 -8.99 1.49
CA GLU A 513 25.79 -8.42 2.31
C GLU A 513 25.24 -9.40 3.35
N GLU A 514 25.77 -10.64 3.39
CA GLU A 514 25.42 -11.60 4.43
C GLU A 514 26.15 -11.24 5.74
N TYR A 515 25.44 -11.38 6.86
CA TYR A 515 26.04 -11.19 8.21
C TYR A 515 26.97 -12.33 8.57
N LEU A 516 28.13 -12.00 9.18
CA LEU A 516 28.95 -12.99 9.86
C LEU A 516 28.20 -13.54 11.08
N ASN A 517 28.27 -14.85 11.26
CA ASN A 517 27.56 -15.57 12.32
C ASN A 517 26.06 -15.27 12.35
N SER A 518 25.40 -15.28 11.18
CA SER A 518 23.98 -14.94 11.05
C SER A 518 23.06 -15.82 11.90
N GLU A 519 22.04 -15.23 12.54
CA GLU A 519 20.96 -15.93 13.23
C GLU A 519 20.16 -16.89 12.33
N LYS A 520 20.34 -16.83 11.01
CA LYS A 520 19.79 -17.84 10.09
C LYS A 520 20.33 -19.23 10.39
N TYR A 521 21.52 -19.33 10.97
CA TYR A 521 22.26 -20.59 11.18
C TYR A 521 22.64 -20.85 12.63
N GLU A 522 22.39 -19.90 13.51
CA GLU A 522 22.70 -19.99 14.96
C GLU A 522 21.61 -19.28 15.77
N TYR A 523 21.67 -19.39 17.07
CA TYR A 523 20.90 -18.53 17.97
C TYR A 523 21.82 -17.69 18.82
N TYR A 524 21.36 -16.47 19.14
CA TYR A 524 22.10 -15.49 19.91
C TYR A 524 21.51 -15.30 21.30
N LEU A 525 22.37 -14.87 22.23
CA LEU A 525 21.92 -14.32 23.50
C LEU A 525 21.88 -12.81 23.37
N TRP A 526 20.70 -12.25 23.22
CA TRP A 526 20.49 -10.81 23.21
C TRP A 526 20.21 -10.27 24.61
N ASP A 527 20.79 -9.11 24.97
CA ASP A 527 20.38 -8.38 26.16
C ASP A 527 19.17 -7.48 25.83
N TRP A 528 17.99 -8.05 25.88
CA TRP A 528 16.75 -7.36 25.53
C TRP A 528 16.44 -6.11 26.39
N ASN A 529 17.21 -5.83 27.44
CA ASN A 529 17.05 -4.66 28.32
C ASN A 529 17.88 -3.46 27.88
N VAL A 530 18.80 -3.63 26.94
CA VAL A 530 19.63 -2.52 26.46
C VAL A 530 18.74 -1.41 25.87
N ARG A 531 19.07 -0.18 26.27
CA ARG A 531 18.52 1.05 25.74
C ARG A 531 19.69 1.93 25.29
N ASN A 532 19.70 2.25 24.01
CA ASN A 532 20.71 3.11 23.38
C ASN A 532 20.02 4.21 22.56
N LYS A 533 20.78 5.08 21.91
CA LYS A 533 20.20 6.17 21.11
C LYS A 533 19.34 5.66 19.95
N ILE A 534 19.67 4.50 19.36
CA ILE A 534 18.93 3.91 18.25
C ILE A 534 17.56 3.45 18.75
N THR A 535 17.51 2.68 19.86
CA THR A 535 16.23 2.23 20.44
C THR A 535 15.37 3.41 20.88
N ALA A 536 15.99 4.46 21.46
CA ALA A 536 15.27 5.67 21.87
C ALA A 536 14.69 6.42 20.66
N LEU A 537 15.46 6.55 19.57
CA LEU A 537 14.99 7.15 18.33
C LEU A 537 13.84 6.33 17.71
N ILE A 538 14.03 5.02 17.55
CA ILE A 538 13.01 4.13 17.01
C ILE A 538 11.70 4.33 17.76
N THR A 539 11.74 4.24 19.09
CA THR A 539 10.58 4.45 19.92
C THR A 539 9.92 5.81 19.65
N LYS A 540 10.70 6.88 19.70
CA LYS A 540 10.19 8.25 19.50
C LYS A 540 9.56 8.43 18.12
N ILE A 541 10.22 7.98 17.06
CA ILE A 541 9.70 8.12 15.68
C ILE A 541 8.44 7.29 15.49
N ASN A 542 8.38 6.07 16.03
CA ASN A 542 7.18 5.24 15.92
C ASN A 542 5.97 5.92 16.56
N PHE A 543 6.11 6.47 17.77
CA PHE A 543 5.03 7.22 18.41
C PHE A 543 4.65 8.49 17.62
N LEU A 544 5.62 9.23 17.11
CA LEU A 544 5.36 10.41 16.27
C LEU A 544 4.60 10.03 15.00
N ARG A 545 4.91 8.89 14.36
CA ARG A 545 4.17 8.38 13.20
C ARG A 545 2.70 8.09 13.52
N HIS A 546 2.42 7.50 14.68
CA HIS A 546 1.04 7.26 15.13
C HIS A 546 0.28 8.56 15.44
N GLN A 547 0.96 9.59 15.92
CA GLN A 547 0.38 10.88 16.30
C GLN A 547 0.18 11.85 15.12
N ASN A 548 0.89 11.65 14.00
CA ASN A 548 0.88 12.56 12.86
C ASN A 548 0.34 11.87 11.60
N ALA A 549 -0.87 12.27 11.18
CA ALA A 549 -1.55 11.71 10.01
C ALA A 549 -0.76 11.91 8.71
N SER A 550 0.01 13.00 8.60
CA SER A 550 0.92 13.26 7.48
C SER A 550 1.96 12.16 7.28
N LEU A 551 2.39 11.46 8.33
CA LEU A 551 3.35 10.36 8.28
C LEU A 551 2.71 8.99 8.03
N GLN A 552 1.37 8.91 7.98
CA GLN A 552 0.63 7.66 7.77
C GLN A 552 0.29 7.38 6.30
N GLN A 553 0.82 8.18 5.39
CA GLN A 553 0.69 8.04 3.95
C GLN A 553 2.07 8.11 3.29
N THR A 554 2.22 7.50 2.11
CA THR A 554 3.46 7.59 1.31
C THR A 554 3.29 8.62 0.19
N ASN A 555 2.13 8.64 -0.47
CA ASN A 555 1.89 9.41 -1.69
C ASN A 555 1.72 10.93 -1.49
N ASN A 556 1.74 11.40 -0.25
CA ASN A 556 1.57 12.80 0.15
C ASN A 556 2.90 13.55 0.31
N ILE A 557 3.93 13.16 -0.41
CA ILE A 557 5.29 13.72 -0.30
C ILE A 557 5.56 14.77 -1.38
N VAL A 558 6.24 15.85 -0.97
CA VAL A 558 6.78 16.89 -1.86
C VAL A 558 8.22 17.16 -1.45
N PHE A 559 9.16 16.91 -2.35
CA PHE A 559 10.57 17.22 -2.09
C PHE A 559 10.83 18.71 -2.12
N CYS A 560 11.66 19.18 -1.20
CA CYS A 560 12.07 20.57 -1.08
C CYS A 560 13.49 20.74 -1.62
N GLU A 561 13.76 21.84 -2.31
CA GLU A 561 15.10 22.18 -2.75
C GLU A 561 16.01 22.47 -1.55
N THR A 562 17.25 22.01 -1.64
CA THR A 562 18.33 22.37 -0.72
C THR A 562 19.57 22.72 -1.52
N ASN A 563 20.39 23.62 -1.01
CA ASN A 563 21.67 24.00 -1.61
C ASN A 563 22.84 23.09 -1.23
N ASN A 564 22.55 21.92 -0.65
CA ASN A 564 23.54 20.93 -0.24
C ASN A 564 23.11 19.52 -0.69
N GLU A 565 23.95 18.82 -1.46
CA GLU A 565 23.65 17.47 -1.97
C GLU A 565 23.63 16.39 -0.87
N ASN A 566 24.26 16.66 0.28
CA ASN A 566 24.22 15.78 1.44
C ASN A 566 23.04 16.06 2.38
N VAL A 567 22.10 16.92 1.98
CA VAL A 567 20.91 17.22 2.76
C VAL A 567 19.68 17.01 1.90
N ILE A 568 18.81 16.11 2.35
CA ILE A 568 17.49 15.87 1.75
C ILE A 568 16.42 16.53 2.60
N ALA A 569 15.45 17.18 1.96
CA ALA A 569 14.31 17.78 2.64
C ALA A 569 13.00 17.43 1.90
N TYR A 570 11.95 17.15 2.65
CA TYR A 570 10.64 16.83 2.09
C TYR A 570 9.52 17.18 3.05
N TYR A 571 8.43 17.64 2.47
CA TYR A 571 7.19 18.03 3.14
C TYR A 571 6.13 16.96 2.94
N LYS A 572 5.34 16.69 3.99
CA LYS A 572 4.19 15.79 3.96
C LYS A 572 2.99 16.41 4.68
N PHE A 573 1.79 16.04 4.25
CA PHE A 573 0.53 16.59 4.76
C PHE A 573 -0.57 15.53 4.74
N ASP A 574 -1.58 15.69 5.60
CA ASP A 574 -2.81 14.91 5.53
C ASP A 574 -3.76 15.50 4.48
N ASP A 575 -4.79 14.74 4.10
CA ASP A 575 -5.71 15.11 3.00
C ASP A 575 -6.38 16.48 3.20
N ASN A 576 -6.59 16.89 4.45
CA ASN A 576 -7.22 18.17 4.81
C ASN A 576 -6.22 19.28 5.18
N LYS A 577 -4.92 18.98 5.15
CA LYS A 577 -3.84 19.88 5.60
C LYS A 577 -3.99 20.34 7.06
N THR A 578 -4.54 19.48 7.92
CA THR A 578 -4.65 19.73 9.36
C THR A 578 -3.41 19.27 10.12
N ASN A 579 -2.62 18.40 9.48
CA ASN A 579 -1.35 17.91 10.00
C ASN A 579 -0.29 17.99 8.89
N GLU A 580 0.66 18.90 9.06
CA GLU A 580 1.72 19.19 8.10
C GLU A 580 3.09 19.01 8.77
N THR A 581 3.98 18.27 8.12
CA THR A 581 5.32 17.98 8.63
C THR A 581 6.38 18.24 7.56
N LEU A 582 7.54 18.73 7.99
CA LEU A 582 8.72 18.92 7.15
C LEU A 582 9.87 18.15 7.76
N MET A 583 10.43 17.22 7.00
CA MET A 583 11.57 16.42 7.37
C MET A 583 12.81 16.92 6.64
N ILE A 584 13.91 17.05 7.38
CA ILE A 584 15.21 17.44 6.85
C ILE A 584 16.24 16.47 7.44
N ALA A 585 17.02 15.81 6.59
CA ALA A 585 17.99 14.81 7.01
C ALA A 585 19.33 14.99 6.31
N SER A 586 20.40 14.78 7.08
CA SER A 586 21.76 14.61 6.56
C SER A 586 21.91 13.20 5.97
N LEU A 587 22.59 13.10 4.85
CA LEU A 587 23.04 11.86 4.23
C LEU A 587 24.53 11.60 4.47
N ASP A 588 25.21 12.51 5.16
CA ASP A 588 26.59 12.37 5.62
C ASP A 588 26.61 12.04 7.12
N SER A 589 27.15 10.89 7.46
CA SER A 589 27.22 10.40 8.83
C SER A 589 28.48 10.83 9.59
N GLN A 590 29.41 11.56 8.94
CA GLN A 590 30.72 11.90 9.48
C GLN A 590 30.85 13.38 9.84
N ASN A 591 30.24 14.25 9.02
CA ASN A 591 30.46 15.68 9.10
C ASN A 591 29.18 16.45 9.39
N ILE A 592 29.33 17.62 10.02
CA ILE A 592 28.24 18.58 10.15
C ILE A 592 27.84 19.06 8.74
N GLN A 593 26.56 18.98 8.44
CA GLN A 593 26.01 19.48 7.19
C GLN A 593 25.14 20.71 7.44
N GLN A 594 25.42 21.76 6.70
CA GLN A 594 24.64 23.00 6.72
C GLN A 594 23.95 23.18 5.38
N ALA A 595 22.70 23.58 5.40
CA ALA A 595 21.92 23.82 4.20
C ALA A 595 20.90 24.95 4.39
N SER A 596 20.56 25.59 3.29
CA SER A 596 19.32 26.37 3.17
C SER A 596 18.28 25.47 2.49
N VAL A 597 17.11 25.41 3.08
CA VAL A 597 15.95 24.62 2.60
C VAL A 597 14.91 25.57 2.07
N ARG A 598 14.47 25.36 0.81
CA ARG A 598 13.39 26.12 0.19
C ARG A 598 12.03 25.54 0.63
N LEU A 599 11.18 26.37 1.19
CA LEU A 599 9.80 25.96 1.52
C LEU A 599 8.98 25.76 0.24
N PRO A 600 8.13 24.72 0.17
CA PRO A 600 7.23 24.50 -0.94
C PRO A 600 6.00 25.44 -0.82
N ILE A 601 6.20 26.72 -1.05
CA ILE A 601 5.18 27.79 -0.85
C ILE A 601 3.92 27.55 -1.68
N GLU A 602 4.02 26.87 -2.81
CA GLU A 602 2.91 26.44 -3.67
C GLU A 602 1.93 25.50 -2.93
N LYS A 603 2.41 24.87 -1.87
CA LYS A 603 1.63 23.97 -1.00
C LYS A 603 1.34 24.59 0.36
N ILE A 604 2.33 25.26 0.95
CA ILE A 604 2.25 25.83 2.31
C ILE A 604 1.63 27.23 2.29
N GLY A 605 1.84 28.02 1.23
CA GLY A 605 1.47 29.45 1.15
C GLY A 605 2.62 30.37 1.57
N ASN A 606 2.43 31.68 1.39
CA ASN A 606 3.48 32.71 1.56
C ASN A 606 3.51 33.37 2.96
N SER A 607 2.74 32.89 3.91
CA SER A 607 2.72 33.47 5.26
C SER A 607 3.94 33.02 6.07
N PRO A 608 4.39 33.81 7.05
CA PRO A 608 5.32 33.30 8.06
C PRO A 608 4.76 32.02 8.69
N ILE A 609 5.62 31.05 8.87
CA ILE A 609 5.26 29.78 9.51
C ILE A 609 6.09 29.57 10.77
N ARG A 610 5.47 28.97 11.77
CA ARG A 610 6.18 28.44 12.93
C ARG A 610 6.45 26.95 12.69
N VAL A 611 7.68 26.53 12.91
CA VAL A 611 8.07 25.13 12.85
C VAL A 611 8.54 24.66 14.22
N THR A 612 7.98 23.57 14.69
CA THR A 612 8.36 22.96 15.97
C THR A 612 8.99 21.59 15.70
N ASP A 613 10.27 21.46 16.06
CA ASP A 613 10.99 20.18 15.90
C ASP A 613 10.48 19.16 16.94
N LEU A 614 9.78 18.17 16.48
CA LEU A 614 9.22 17.10 17.32
C LEU A 614 10.30 16.19 17.94
N ILE A 615 11.55 16.27 17.47
CA ILE A 615 12.68 15.53 18.05
C ILE A 615 13.25 16.27 19.25
N THR A 616 13.52 17.55 19.12
CA THR A 616 14.19 18.36 20.17
C THR A 616 13.21 19.16 21.03
N GLY A 617 12.01 19.45 20.51
CA GLY A 617 11.03 20.34 21.12
C GLY A 617 11.26 21.83 20.83
N ASN A 618 12.32 22.19 20.10
CA ASN A 618 12.61 23.59 19.78
C ASN A 618 11.68 24.12 18.70
N SER A 619 11.30 25.40 18.78
CA SER A 619 10.45 26.06 17.80
C SER A 619 11.20 27.23 17.14
N TYR A 620 10.90 27.46 15.87
CA TYR A 620 11.51 28.52 15.06
C TYR A 620 10.43 29.20 14.24
N ASP A 621 10.55 30.53 14.10
CA ASP A 621 9.68 31.32 13.22
C ASP A 621 10.42 31.57 11.90
N TRP A 622 9.85 31.06 10.80
CA TRP A 622 10.42 31.14 9.47
C TRP A 622 9.67 32.16 8.63
N PHE A 623 10.39 33.20 8.22
CA PHE A 623 9.83 34.35 7.50
C PHE A 623 10.23 34.39 6.02
N GLN A 624 11.16 33.54 5.61
CA GLN A 624 11.76 33.58 4.29
C GLN A 624 11.47 32.30 3.50
N LEU A 625 11.61 32.41 2.18
CA LEU A 625 11.51 31.26 1.28
C LEU A 625 12.58 30.20 1.56
N TRP A 626 13.82 30.66 1.85
CA TRP A 626 14.95 29.82 2.17
C TRP A 626 15.32 29.95 3.65
N ASN A 627 15.37 28.82 4.34
CA ASN A 627 15.65 28.78 5.78
C ASN A 627 16.85 27.90 6.08
N PHE A 628 17.75 28.42 6.92
CA PHE A 628 19.00 27.76 7.28
C PHE A 628 18.75 26.65 8.31
N VAL A 629 19.44 25.51 8.11
CA VAL A 629 19.49 24.41 9.06
C VAL A 629 20.93 23.90 9.20
N SER A 630 21.24 23.34 10.38
CA SER A 630 22.54 22.69 10.67
C SER A 630 22.28 21.34 11.31
N LEU A 631 22.84 20.28 10.73
CA LEU A 631 22.68 18.89 11.11
C LEU A 631 24.02 18.31 11.50
N SER A 632 24.12 17.70 12.68
CA SER A 632 25.35 17.04 13.14
C SER A 632 25.21 15.51 13.08
N PRO A 633 26.32 14.75 13.13
CA PRO A 633 26.25 13.30 13.22
C PRO A 633 25.45 12.79 14.43
N GLU A 634 25.41 13.54 15.54
CA GLU A 634 24.64 13.20 16.76
C GLU A 634 23.15 13.47 16.62
N LEU A 635 22.78 14.48 15.80
CA LEU A 635 21.40 14.84 15.46
C LEU A 635 21.32 15.07 13.93
N PRO A 636 21.27 13.99 13.13
CA PRO A 636 21.38 14.10 11.67
C PRO A 636 20.07 14.44 10.96
N PHE A 637 19.04 14.86 11.67
CA PHE A 637 17.73 15.18 11.09
C PHE A 637 16.91 16.10 11.98
N HIS A 638 15.91 16.75 11.37
CA HIS A 638 14.80 17.42 12.02
C HIS A 638 13.47 16.86 11.51
N LEU A 639 12.50 16.74 12.39
CA LEU A 639 11.10 16.47 12.07
C LEU A 639 10.27 17.63 12.57
N PHE A 640 10.01 18.59 11.70
CA PHE A 640 9.23 19.77 12.05
C PHE A 640 7.75 19.54 11.84
N LYS A 641 6.93 19.90 12.84
CA LYS A 641 5.51 20.16 12.67
C LYS A 641 5.35 21.62 12.26
N ILE A 642 4.55 21.87 11.22
CA ILE A 642 4.25 23.22 10.74
C ILE A 642 3.00 23.74 11.47
N GLU A 643 3.08 24.95 11.98
CA GLU A 643 2.01 25.66 12.66
C GLU A 643 1.80 27.01 11.96
N ARG A 644 0.54 27.39 11.76
CA ARG A 644 0.13 28.65 11.10
C ARG A 644 -0.59 29.55 12.04
#